data_2a4a360821d9726536e1bd30ffb0d902
#
_entry.id   2a4a360821d9726536e1bd30ffb0d902
#
_cell.length_a   1.000
_cell.length_b   1.000
_cell.length_c   1.000
_cell.angle_alpha   90.00
_cell.angle_beta   90.00
_cell.angle_gamma   90.00
#
_symmetry.space_group_name_H-M   'P 1'
#
loop_
_entity.id
_entity.type
_entity.pdbx_description
1 polymer ?
#
loop_
_entity_poly.entity_id
_entity_poly.type
_entity_poly.pdbx_seq_one_letter_code
_entity_poly.pdbx_strand_id
1 'polypeptide(L)'
;MRFLLSIILFIIAPYIVVYSQENTVNKDIKVGLVLSGGGAKGLAHIGVLKVLEETGIRIDYIGGTSMGAMVGAMYAAGYSANELDSIFRQLDFDKLLQDKTSRRAKSLHERYIYDRYTVALPFDNFKVGLPRAVSKGQNIYNEFVKLLYPVNEIFDFSKLPIPFLCVATDIETGKGVVLEDGFLPQAIQASGSFPSLFDLVEIDGKWLTDGGIADNYPVDEVKKKGIDIIIGVDVQSPLAKREEINSVLSIFSQITTFPMVDNMPQKIKETDVYIKPNIEGFNVISFDKGETIINNGKIAAEHFLPRLREIAAQQKHTTQRREPIEKIDSFYLKEIHFHNNEHFTRSYLRGKLHLKHLDRKISFEELNDGLSNLMATNNFHSINYQIRHTFEGEHIDFFLKENPQRTFLKFGIHYDNLLKTGFLMNYTQNYFLQDSDFLSLDLIVGDNIRYQFDYFVDKGFYISYGLRSKFVQFDRNLNTRRLSNYRIEQSELNRMDVEAYDWVNQLYLQTLLGNGFVFGLGAEHRKVQFDAEQIYSVSAIASYSEKKHFGSLYSYLKYDSFDNSFFPSKGVFFNTQFNLYALAAPNDANFNKFTTGKTEISFAIPILPRLNTRIGFEGGVTIGNSKTYSLDFFLGGYNKNVFSNYSPFYGYDFLSIGAKNYLKTEWVIDFQPFKKHHLLLLANVAKADNNLFESFQWEKYPDYSGYGIGYSIESFLGPIELKCTYSPEIRQAIWLFNIGYWF
;
A
#
# COMPACT_ATOMS: atom_id res chain seq x y z
N MET A 1 43.28 -73.48 63.79
CA MET A 1 41.99 -72.71 63.53
C MET A 1 42.17 -71.35 62.82
N ARG A 2 43.25 -70.65 63.10
CA ARG A 2 43.47 -69.32 62.44
C ARG A 2 43.93 -69.42 60.96
N PHE A 3 44.63 -70.55 60.62
CA PHE A 3 45.09 -70.75 59.24
C PHE A 3 44.00 -71.20 58.25
N LEU A 4 42.99 -71.91 58.75
CA LEU A 4 41.86 -72.37 57.95
C LEU A 4 40.89 -71.22 57.62
N LEU A 5 40.78 -70.24 58.53
CA LEU A 5 39.94 -69.04 58.29
C LEU A 5 40.55 -68.10 57.23
N SER A 6 41.88 -68.01 57.15
CA SER A 6 42.58 -67.21 56.15
C SER A 6 42.46 -67.77 54.74
N ILE A 7 42.41 -69.10 54.61
CA ILE A 7 42.26 -69.79 53.32
C ILE A 7 40.82 -69.69 52.83
N ILE A 8 39.82 -69.74 53.71
CA ILE A 8 38.37 -69.49 53.32
C ILE A 8 38.15 -68.07 52.95
N LEU A 9 38.79 -67.07 53.55
CA LEU A 9 38.69 -65.68 53.14
C LEU A 9 39.33 -65.39 51.78
N PHE A 10 40.37 -66.14 51.39
CA PHE A 10 41.04 -65.96 50.09
C PHE A 10 40.36 -66.72 48.94
N ILE A 11 39.50 -67.70 49.22
CA ILE A 11 38.73 -68.43 48.21
C ILE A 11 37.38 -67.73 47.90
N ILE A 12 36.86 -66.90 48.81
CA ILE A 12 35.59 -66.15 48.60
C ILE A 12 35.84 -64.77 47.99
N ALA A 13 37.05 -64.22 48.00
CA ALA A 13 37.39 -62.90 47.45
C ALA A 13 37.28 -62.77 45.92
N PRO A 14 37.39 -63.79 45.07
CA PRO A 14 37.23 -63.63 43.62
C PRO A 14 35.79 -63.70 43.12
N TYR A 15 34.75 -63.90 43.96
CA TYR A 15 33.38 -63.97 43.54
C TYR A 15 32.50 -62.72 43.84
N ILE A 16 33.12 -61.68 44.38
CA ILE A 16 32.49 -60.37 44.34
C ILE A 16 32.81 -59.74 42.95
N VAL A 17 32.16 -60.23 41.90
CA VAL A 17 31.98 -59.45 40.68
C VAL A 17 31.19 -58.24 41.10
N VAL A 18 31.91 -57.16 41.30
CA VAL A 18 31.28 -55.81 41.33
C VAL A 18 30.62 -55.63 39.96
N TYR A 19 29.33 -55.92 39.91
CA TYR A 19 28.50 -55.33 38.90
C TYR A 19 28.60 -53.82 39.17
N SER A 20 29.63 -53.20 38.60
CA SER A 20 29.53 -51.76 38.27
C SER A 20 28.37 -51.65 37.29
N GLN A 21 27.21 -51.40 37.85
CA GLN A 21 26.23 -50.72 37.03
C GLN A 21 26.94 -49.45 36.53
N GLU A 22 27.41 -49.48 35.29
CA GLU A 22 27.55 -48.25 34.55
C GLU A 22 26.21 -47.54 34.77
N ASN A 23 26.20 -46.57 35.69
CA ASN A 23 25.23 -45.51 35.64
C ASN A 23 25.48 -44.87 34.30
N THR A 24 24.88 -45.41 33.25
CA THR A 24 24.59 -44.64 32.06
C THR A 24 23.79 -43.47 32.59
N VAL A 25 24.50 -42.38 32.83
CA VAL A 25 23.85 -41.08 33.02
C VAL A 25 22.99 -40.93 31.76
N ASN A 26 21.72 -41.27 31.93
CA ASN A 26 20.77 -41.24 30.83
C ASN A 26 20.77 -39.80 30.34
N LYS A 27 21.60 -39.52 29.32
CA LYS A 27 21.81 -38.20 28.76
C LYS A 27 20.42 -37.68 28.30
N ASP A 28 20.05 -36.53 28.76
CA ASP A 28 18.81 -35.89 28.27
C ASP A 28 19.00 -35.59 26.80
N ILE A 29 18.10 -36.11 25.94
CA ILE A 29 18.22 -36.00 24.50
C ILE A 29 17.78 -34.61 24.06
N LYS A 30 18.66 -33.91 23.32
CA LYS A 30 18.39 -32.62 22.72
C LYS A 30 17.85 -32.77 21.30
N VAL A 31 16.70 -32.12 21.02
CA VAL A 31 16.03 -32.16 19.72
C VAL A 31 16.17 -30.83 19.04
N GLY A 32 16.70 -30.81 17.82
CA GLY A 32 16.74 -29.66 16.93
C GLY A 32 15.65 -29.72 15.86
N LEU A 33 15.09 -28.59 15.56
CA LEU A 33 14.10 -28.43 14.50
C LEU A 33 14.69 -27.59 13.36
N VAL A 34 14.66 -28.15 12.15
CA VAL A 34 15.12 -27.46 10.92
C VAL A 34 13.95 -27.18 10.02
N LEU A 35 13.76 -25.90 9.64
CA LEU A 35 12.65 -25.42 8.81
C LEU A 35 13.18 -24.80 7.53
N SER A 36 12.89 -25.40 6.38
CA SER A 36 13.37 -24.90 5.09
C SER A 36 12.61 -23.65 4.63
N GLY A 37 13.21 -22.89 3.72
CA GLY A 37 12.51 -21.85 2.98
C GLY A 37 11.55 -22.42 1.94
N GLY A 38 10.60 -21.58 1.49
CA GLY A 38 9.61 -21.99 0.49
C GLY A 38 8.49 -20.98 0.23
N GLY A 39 8.59 -19.75 0.72
CA GLY A 39 7.54 -18.75 0.62
C GLY A 39 6.22 -19.26 1.22
N ALA A 40 5.10 -19.10 0.55
CA ALA A 40 3.78 -19.55 1.05
C ALA A 40 3.73 -21.03 1.42
N LYS A 41 4.53 -21.89 0.76
CA LYS A 41 4.62 -23.32 1.09
C LYS A 41 5.12 -23.56 2.52
N GLY A 42 5.91 -22.63 3.06
CA GLY A 42 6.40 -22.68 4.46
C GLY A 42 5.29 -22.60 5.50
N LEU A 43 4.06 -22.23 5.14
CA LEU A 43 2.90 -22.34 6.05
C LEU A 43 2.65 -23.80 6.50
N ALA A 44 3.14 -24.80 5.74
CA ALA A 44 3.10 -26.20 6.16
C ALA A 44 3.87 -26.46 7.46
N HIS A 45 4.90 -25.68 7.78
CA HIS A 45 5.62 -25.78 9.06
C HIS A 45 4.67 -25.63 10.25
N ILE A 46 3.65 -24.76 10.16
CA ILE A 46 2.66 -24.58 11.23
C ILE A 46 1.88 -25.88 11.47
N GLY A 47 1.50 -26.58 10.39
CA GLY A 47 0.84 -27.88 10.50
C GLY A 47 1.70 -28.94 11.19
N VAL A 48 3.00 -28.97 10.86
CA VAL A 48 3.97 -29.86 11.52
C VAL A 48 4.13 -29.50 13.00
N LEU A 49 4.27 -28.21 13.33
CA LEU A 49 4.39 -27.74 14.71
C LEU A 49 3.19 -28.15 15.57
N LYS A 50 1.97 -28.16 15.05
CA LYS A 50 0.78 -28.67 15.77
C LYS A 50 0.96 -30.11 16.19
N VAL A 51 1.46 -30.97 15.30
CA VAL A 51 1.70 -32.39 15.61
C VAL A 51 2.85 -32.55 16.62
N LEU A 52 3.92 -31.75 16.49
CA LEU A 52 5.02 -31.78 17.47
C LEU A 52 4.54 -31.39 18.88
N GLU A 53 3.70 -30.35 18.99
CA GLU A 53 3.08 -29.98 20.27
C GLU A 53 2.16 -31.07 20.83
N GLU A 54 1.36 -31.73 19.98
CA GLU A 54 0.47 -32.81 20.37
C GLU A 54 1.24 -34.05 20.87
N THR A 55 2.48 -34.27 20.38
CA THR A 55 3.35 -35.38 20.84
C THR A 55 4.10 -35.09 22.14
N GLY A 56 4.15 -33.82 22.56
CA GLY A 56 4.87 -33.37 23.74
C GLY A 56 6.40 -33.35 23.59
N ILE A 57 6.91 -33.36 22.36
CA ILE A 57 8.36 -33.20 22.10
C ILE A 57 8.82 -31.82 22.56
N ARG A 58 9.92 -31.80 23.33
CA ARG A 58 10.64 -30.56 23.65
C ARG A 58 11.62 -30.24 22.51
N ILE A 59 11.49 -29.05 21.90
CA ILE A 59 12.46 -28.56 20.93
C ILE A 59 13.51 -27.73 21.67
N ASP A 60 14.80 -28.11 21.53
CA ASP A 60 15.91 -27.48 22.22
C ASP A 60 16.65 -26.44 21.37
N TYR A 61 16.47 -26.45 20.03
CA TYR A 61 17.07 -25.52 19.10
C TYR A 61 16.26 -25.45 17.81
N ILE A 62 16.14 -24.26 17.20
CA ILE A 62 15.48 -24.09 15.91
C ILE A 62 16.43 -23.40 14.94
N GLY A 63 16.56 -23.97 13.74
CA GLY A 63 17.20 -23.32 12.60
C GLY A 63 16.25 -23.18 11.43
N GLY A 64 16.23 -22.00 10.82
CA GLY A 64 15.31 -21.75 9.71
C GLY A 64 15.87 -20.88 8.62
N THR A 65 15.28 -20.99 7.42
CA THR A 65 15.61 -20.15 6.28
C THR A 65 14.32 -19.58 5.68
N SER A 66 14.31 -18.31 5.30
CA SER A 66 13.18 -17.65 4.63
C SER A 66 11.88 -17.79 5.44
N MET A 67 10.80 -18.35 4.88
CA MET A 67 9.56 -18.61 5.65
C MET A 67 9.78 -19.52 6.85
N GLY A 68 10.72 -20.48 6.76
CA GLY A 68 11.12 -21.32 7.89
C GLY A 68 11.77 -20.52 9.01
N ALA A 69 12.52 -19.46 8.70
CA ALA A 69 13.05 -18.52 9.67
C ALA A 69 11.92 -17.71 10.33
N MET A 70 10.95 -17.22 9.56
CA MET A 70 9.82 -16.45 10.06
C MET A 70 8.94 -17.24 11.03
N VAL A 71 8.52 -18.45 10.61
CA VAL A 71 7.72 -19.36 11.47
C VAL A 71 8.55 -19.83 12.66
N GLY A 72 9.82 -20.19 12.44
CA GLY A 72 10.73 -20.66 13.47
C GLY A 72 11.03 -19.62 14.54
N ALA A 73 11.28 -18.37 14.16
CA ALA A 73 11.54 -17.27 15.10
C ALA A 73 10.32 -16.96 15.99
N MET A 74 9.12 -16.88 15.39
CA MET A 74 7.90 -16.67 16.17
C MET A 74 7.64 -17.84 17.13
N TYR A 75 7.86 -19.07 16.69
CA TYR A 75 7.76 -20.25 17.55
C TYR A 75 8.83 -20.26 18.63
N ALA A 76 10.07 -19.85 18.30
CA ALA A 76 11.18 -19.70 19.25
C ALA A 76 10.92 -18.60 20.29
N ALA A 77 10.25 -17.53 19.89
CA ALA A 77 9.79 -16.44 20.77
C ALA A 77 8.72 -16.89 21.78
N GLY A 78 8.01 -18.02 21.52
CA GLY A 78 7.03 -18.59 22.45
C GLY A 78 5.61 -18.73 21.90
N TYR A 79 5.31 -18.30 20.68
CA TYR A 79 4.00 -18.53 20.06
C TYR A 79 3.73 -20.03 19.91
N SER A 80 2.51 -20.46 20.21
CA SER A 80 2.03 -21.81 19.91
C SER A 80 1.71 -21.98 18.43
N ALA A 81 1.69 -23.20 17.93
CA ALA A 81 1.31 -23.51 16.56
C ALA A 81 -0.11 -23.05 16.22
N ASN A 82 -1.04 -23.06 17.19
CA ASN A 82 -2.41 -22.56 16.99
C ASN A 82 -2.48 -21.02 16.90
N GLU A 83 -1.67 -20.31 17.68
CA GLU A 83 -1.56 -18.85 17.58
C GLU A 83 -0.96 -18.46 16.24
N LEU A 84 0.09 -19.15 15.78
CA LEU A 84 0.67 -18.94 14.45
C LEU A 84 -0.36 -19.17 13.34
N ASP A 85 -1.14 -20.24 13.38
CA ASP A 85 -2.23 -20.48 12.41
C ASP A 85 -3.22 -19.33 12.41
N SER A 86 -3.64 -18.85 13.59
CA SER A 86 -4.57 -17.71 13.70
C SER A 86 -3.97 -16.43 13.14
N ILE A 87 -2.69 -16.13 13.43
CA ILE A 87 -2.00 -14.93 12.93
C ILE A 87 -1.92 -14.99 11.40
N PHE A 88 -1.38 -16.07 10.84
CA PHE A 88 -1.18 -16.18 9.40
C PHE A 88 -2.48 -16.17 8.59
N ARG A 89 -3.59 -16.64 9.15
CA ARG A 89 -4.93 -16.52 8.51
C ARG A 89 -5.47 -15.10 8.49
N GLN A 90 -5.06 -14.25 9.44
CA GLN A 90 -5.52 -12.86 9.55
C GLN A 90 -4.68 -11.88 8.75
N LEU A 91 -3.46 -12.25 8.37
CA LEU A 91 -2.55 -11.39 7.63
C LEU A 91 -3.05 -11.14 6.19
N ASP A 92 -3.05 -9.89 5.78
CA ASP A 92 -3.27 -9.49 4.38
C ASP A 92 -1.92 -9.53 3.62
N PHE A 93 -1.62 -10.69 3.05
CA PHE A 93 -0.37 -10.89 2.31
C PHE A 93 -0.25 -9.99 1.08
N ASP A 94 -1.34 -9.64 0.41
CA ASP A 94 -1.30 -8.70 -0.72
C ASP A 94 -0.80 -7.32 -0.28
N LYS A 95 -1.21 -6.86 0.90
CA LYS A 95 -0.76 -5.61 1.51
C LYS A 95 0.70 -5.70 1.96
N LEU A 96 1.09 -6.80 2.59
CA LEU A 96 2.45 -7.02 3.08
C LEU A 96 3.46 -7.12 1.93
N LEU A 97 3.18 -7.93 0.91
CA LEU A 97 4.09 -8.20 -0.19
C LEU A 97 4.29 -7.00 -1.14
N GLN A 98 3.30 -6.11 -1.26
CA GLN A 98 3.34 -4.99 -2.19
C GLN A 98 3.70 -3.66 -1.53
N ASP A 99 4.01 -3.64 -0.21
CA ASP A 99 4.20 -2.41 0.58
C ASP A 99 3.10 -1.35 0.31
N LYS A 100 1.88 -1.82 0.07
CA LYS A 100 0.76 -0.92 -0.18
C LYS A 100 0.48 -0.09 1.06
N THR A 101 0.90 1.17 1.00
CA THR A 101 0.46 2.16 1.96
C THR A 101 -1.01 2.46 1.74
N SER A 102 -1.80 2.48 2.82
CA SER A 102 -3.20 2.87 2.71
C SER A 102 -3.30 4.29 2.11
N ARG A 103 -4.29 4.54 1.26
CA ARG A 103 -4.50 5.88 0.69
C ARG A 103 -4.67 6.94 1.78
N ARG A 104 -5.23 6.56 2.93
CA ARG A 104 -5.40 7.45 4.09
C ARG A 104 -4.07 7.90 4.70
N ALA A 105 -3.06 7.06 4.66
CA ALA A 105 -1.73 7.35 5.17
C ALA A 105 -0.96 8.38 4.31
N LYS A 106 -1.35 8.59 3.06
CA LYS A 106 -0.72 9.57 2.16
C LYS A 106 -1.27 10.96 2.41
N SER A 107 -0.42 11.99 2.33
CA SER A 107 -0.88 13.38 2.30
C SER A 107 -1.80 13.63 1.09
N LEU A 108 -2.65 14.66 1.13
CA LEU A 108 -3.51 14.99 0.01
C LEU A 108 -2.74 15.22 -1.29
N HIS A 109 -1.53 15.78 -1.21
CA HIS A 109 -0.68 15.99 -2.37
C HIS A 109 -0.15 14.67 -2.92
N GLU A 110 0.32 13.77 -2.06
CA GLU A 110 0.80 12.44 -2.45
C GLU A 110 -0.33 11.60 -3.06
N ARG A 111 -1.57 11.66 -2.52
CA ARG A 111 -2.74 10.99 -3.13
C ARG A 111 -2.97 11.45 -4.56
N TYR A 112 -2.92 12.77 -4.78
CA TYR A 112 -3.08 13.35 -6.10
C TYR A 112 -2.02 12.85 -7.09
N ILE A 113 -0.78 12.67 -6.65
CA ILE A 113 0.30 12.10 -7.47
C ILE A 113 0.06 10.62 -7.75
N TYR A 114 -0.22 9.81 -6.70
CA TYR A 114 -0.33 8.36 -6.85
C TYR A 114 -1.54 7.91 -7.69
N ASP A 115 -2.62 8.68 -7.66
CA ASP A 115 -3.86 8.32 -8.35
C ASP A 115 -3.84 8.67 -9.86
N ARG A 116 -2.69 9.02 -10.45
CA ARG A 116 -2.56 9.52 -11.84
C ARG A 116 -1.61 8.74 -12.74
N TYR A 117 -0.62 8.05 -12.16
CA TYR A 117 0.45 7.43 -12.95
C TYR A 117 0.38 5.91 -12.87
N THR A 118 0.59 5.28 -14.04
CA THR A 118 0.67 3.82 -14.16
C THR A 118 2.04 3.29 -13.75
N VAL A 119 3.10 3.99 -14.13
CA VAL A 119 4.50 3.61 -13.91
C VAL A 119 5.30 4.80 -13.43
N ALA A 120 6.20 4.57 -12.47
CA ALA A 120 7.18 5.54 -12.01
C ALA A 120 8.57 4.89 -12.06
N LEU A 121 9.48 5.48 -12.79
CA LEU A 121 10.83 4.97 -13.01
C LEU A 121 11.88 5.93 -12.45
N PRO A 122 12.91 5.45 -11.74
CA PRO A 122 14.06 6.26 -11.37
C PRO A 122 14.74 6.86 -12.62
N PHE A 123 15.13 8.12 -12.50
CA PHE A 123 15.84 8.82 -13.59
C PHE A 123 17.04 9.55 -13.02
N ASP A 124 18.22 9.19 -13.47
CA ASP A 124 19.47 9.81 -13.03
C ASP A 124 20.46 9.89 -14.19
N ASN A 125 21.17 11.02 -14.29
CA ASN A 125 22.19 11.25 -15.32
C ASN A 125 21.72 10.91 -16.75
N PHE A 126 20.48 11.30 -17.09
CA PHE A 126 19.80 10.99 -18.37
C PHE A 126 19.62 9.49 -18.64
N LYS A 127 19.66 8.65 -17.60
CA LYS A 127 19.39 7.22 -17.69
C LYS A 127 18.14 6.87 -16.91
N VAL A 128 17.27 6.09 -17.51
CA VAL A 128 16.10 5.50 -16.85
C VAL A 128 16.56 4.22 -16.18
N GLY A 129 16.40 4.16 -14.85
CA GLY A 129 16.66 2.97 -14.06
C GLY A 129 15.43 2.08 -13.91
N LEU A 130 15.67 0.84 -13.50
CA LEU A 130 14.60 -0.03 -13.01
C LEU A 130 14.64 -0.06 -11.48
N PRO A 131 13.52 -0.18 -10.80
CA PRO A 131 13.51 -0.40 -9.35
C PRO A 131 14.22 -1.72 -9.04
N ARG A 132 14.98 -1.77 -7.94
CA ARG A 132 15.73 -2.98 -7.53
C ARG A 132 14.80 -4.12 -7.12
N ALA A 133 13.63 -3.78 -6.57
CA ALA A 133 12.63 -4.73 -6.12
C ALA A 133 11.21 -4.16 -6.25
N VAL A 134 10.23 -5.03 -6.19
CA VAL A 134 8.80 -4.66 -6.22
C VAL A 134 8.38 -4.01 -4.89
N SER A 135 8.95 -4.47 -3.77
CA SER A 135 8.64 -4.05 -2.41
C SER A 135 9.93 -3.74 -1.63
N LYS A 136 9.87 -2.76 -0.75
CA LYS A 136 10.96 -2.45 0.20
C LYS A 136 10.92 -3.35 1.44
N GLY A 137 9.83 -4.12 1.64
CA GLY A 137 9.62 -4.99 2.79
C GLY A 137 9.26 -4.26 4.09
N GLN A 138 8.90 -2.97 4.03
CA GLN A 138 8.61 -2.16 5.22
C GLN A 138 7.40 -2.68 6.01
N ASN A 139 6.33 -3.06 5.32
CA ASN A 139 5.14 -3.59 5.99
C ASN A 139 5.39 -4.92 6.71
N ILE A 140 6.23 -5.77 6.12
CA ILE A 140 6.67 -7.04 6.75
C ILE A 140 7.52 -6.76 7.98
N TYR A 141 8.48 -5.83 7.88
CA TYR A 141 9.31 -5.43 9.00
C TYR A 141 8.46 -4.89 10.17
N ASN A 142 7.51 -4.02 9.89
CA ASN A 142 6.61 -3.46 10.89
C ASN A 142 5.79 -4.55 11.60
N GLU A 143 5.31 -5.55 10.85
CA GLU A 143 4.56 -6.67 11.41
C GLU A 143 5.45 -7.55 12.29
N PHE A 144 6.70 -7.81 11.90
CA PHE A 144 7.65 -8.55 12.74
C PHE A 144 8.01 -7.80 14.02
N VAL A 145 8.23 -6.48 13.96
CA VAL A 145 8.47 -5.69 15.17
C VAL A 145 7.29 -5.78 16.14
N LYS A 146 6.05 -5.73 15.63
CA LYS A 146 4.84 -5.89 16.44
C LYS A 146 4.75 -7.29 17.05
N LEU A 147 4.89 -8.34 16.24
CA LEU A 147 4.74 -9.73 16.70
C LEU A 147 5.85 -10.16 17.65
N LEU A 148 7.08 -9.70 17.44
CA LEU A 148 8.24 -10.03 18.27
C LEU A 148 8.51 -9.01 19.37
N TYR A 149 7.60 -8.05 19.60
CA TYR A 149 7.74 -7.06 20.66
C TYR A 149 7.97 -7.68 22.06
N PRO A 150 7.34 -8.80 22.45
CA PRO A 150 7.59 -9.42 23.76
C PRO A 150 9.03 -9.89 23.98
N VAL A 151 9.81 -10.08 22.92
CA VAL A 151 11.22 -10.52 22.94
C VAL A 151 12.17 -9.49 22.32
N ASN A 152 11.72 -8.26 22.11
CA ASN A 152 12.46 -7.22 21.39
C ASN A 152 13.80 -6.82 22.02
N GLU A 153 13.99 -7.10 23.31
CA GLU A 153 15.26 -6.84 24.04
C GLU A 153 16.22 -8.02 24.06
N ILE A 154 15.84 -9.15 23.46
CA ILE A 154 16.68 -10.33 23.35
C ILE A 154 17.49 -10.25 22.05
N PHE A 155 18.74 -9.74 22.16
CA PHE A 155 19.66 -9.61 21.02
C PHE A 155 20.50 -10.87 20.77
N ASP A 156 20.70 -11.74 21.77
CA ASP A 156 21.36 -13.03 21.66
C ASP A 156 20.27 -14.12 21.51
N PHE A 157 20.10 -14.65 20.30
CA PHE A 157 19.00 -15.56 19.99
C PHE A 157 19.12 -16.92 20.72
N SER A 158 20.28 -17.20 21.31
CA SER A 158 20.43 -18.36 22.22
C SER A 158 19.65 -18.21 23.53
N LYS A 159 19.21 -16.97 23.86
CA LYS A 159 18.44 -16.63 25.06
C LYS A 159 16.94 -16.53 24.82
N LEU A 160 16.49 -16.74 23.60
CA LEU A 160 15.06 -16.88 23.33
C LEU A 160 14.48 -18.09 24.10
N PRO A 161 13.17 -18.13 24.36
CA PRO A 161 12.52 -19.29 24.99
C PRO A 161 12.90 -20.64 24.35
N ILE A 162 13.14 -20.67 23.04
CA ILE A 162 13.87 -21.73 22.36
C ILE A 162 15.01 -21.08 21.58
N PRO A 163 16.26 -21.49 21.78
CA PRO A 163 17.42 -21.04 21.02
C PRO A 163 17.18 -21.11 19.50
N PHE A 164 17.60 -20.06 18.79
CA PHE A 164 17.26 -19.91 17.39
C PHE A 164 18.45 -19.43 16.56
N LEU A 165 18.48 -19.80 15.29
CA LEU A 165 19.29 -19.20 14.25
C LEU A 165 18.50 -19.10 12.93
N CYS A 166 18.87 -18.15 12.09
CA CYS A 166 18.43 -18.16 10.70
C CYS A 166 19.60 -17.90 9.74
N VAL A 167 19.39 -18.25 8.48
CA VAL A 167 20.40 -18.07 7.43
C VAL A 167 19.92 -17.00 6.46
N ALA A 168 20.82 -16.07 6.11
CA ALA A 168 20.69 -15.13 5.00
C ALA A 168 21.83 -15.36 4.00
N THR A 169 21.73 -14.77 2.80
CA THR A 169 22.79 -14.84 1.79
C THR A 169 23.42 -13.45 1.61
N ASP A 170 24.73 -13.36 1.74
CA ASP A 170 25.50 -12.19 1.36
C ASP A 170 25.53 -12.08 -0.18
N ILE A 171 24.92 -11.04 -0.74
CA ILE A 171 24.78 -10.90 -2.19
C ILE A 171 26.09 -10.60 -2.93
N GLU A 172 27.09 -10.07 -2.20
CA GLU A 172 28.40 -9.75 -2.80
C GLU A 172 29.23 -11.00 -2.96
N THR A 173 29.11 -11.96 -2.04
CA THR A 173 29.95 -13.17 -2.03
C THR A 173 29.21 -14.45 -2.38
N GLY A 174 27.88 -14.44 -2.36
CA GLY A 174 27.01 -15.62 -2.54
C GLY A 174 27.05 -16.60 -1.36
N LYS A 175 27.72 -16.26 -0.25
CA LYS A 175 27.88 -17.15 0.91
C LYS A 175 26.74 -16.99 1.89
N GLY A 176 26.40 -18.09 2.57
CA GLY A 176 25.49 -18.09 3.70
C GLY A 176 26.06 -17.31 4.89
N VAL A 177 25.22 -16.49 5.50
CA VAL A 177 25.49 -15.78 6.75
C VAL A 177 24.52 -16.31 7.79
N VAL A 178 25.05 -16.94 8.83
CA VAL A 178 24.27 -17.40 9.98
C VAL A 178 24.03 -16.23 10.90
N LEU A 179 22.76 -15.94 11.20
CA LEU A 179 22.32 -14.86 12.09
C LEU A 179 21.83 -15.49 13.39
N GLU A 180 22.58 -15.27 14.47
CA GLU A 180 22.35 -15.82 15.82
C GLU A 180 22.20 -14.71 16.87
N ASP A 181 22.42 -13.49 16.47
CA ASP A 181 22.35 -12.29 17.30
C ASP A 181 21.88 -11.08 16.49
N GLY A 182 21.71 -9.96 17.17
CA GLY A 182 21.20 -8.72 16.60
C GLY A 182 19.72 -8.49 16.85
N PHE A 183 19.07 -7.65 16.04
CA PHE A 183 17.65 -7.39 16.16
C PHE A 183 16.84 -8.44 15.39
N LEU A 184 16.14 -9.32 16.12
CA LEU A 184 15.46 -10.49 15.56
C LEU A 184 14.52 -10.17 14.37
N PRO A 185 13.66 -9.12 14.40
CA PRO A 185 12.84 -8.73 13.24
C PRO A 185 13.67 -8.45 11.98
N GLN A 186 14.83 -7.81 12.12
CA GLN A 186 15.70 -7.50 10.98
C GLN A 186 16.42 -8.76 10.45
N ALA A 187 16.84 -9.66 11.34
CA ALA A 187 17.48 -10.92 10.97
C ALA A 187 16.54 -11.83 10.14
N ILE A 188 15.29 -12.00 10.59
CA ILE A 188 14.31 -12.80 9.83
C ILE A 188 13.84 -12.11 8.56
N GLN A 189 13.79 -10.77 8.52
CA GLN A 189 13.56 -10.03 7.29
C GLN A 189 14.67 -10.30 6.28
N ALA A 190 15.94 -10.24 6.70
CA ALA A 190 17.07 -10.52 5.82
C ALA A 190 17.00 -11.95 5.26
N SER A 191 16.72 -12.94 6.14
CA SER A 191 16.56 -14.34 5.73
C SER A 191 15.44 -14.57 4.74
N GLY A 192 14.39 -13.73 4.76
CA GLY A 192 13.21 -13.85 3.88
C GLY A 192 13.13 -12.83 2.75
N SER A 193 14.19 -12.04 2.53
CA SER A 193 14.22 -11.02 1.45
C SER A 193 14.48 -11.65 0.09
N PHE A 194 13.42 -12.29 -0.47
CA PHE A 194 13.48 -12.94 -1.78
C PHE A 194 13.82 -11.92 -2.87
N PRO A 195 14.89 -12.16 -3.65
CA PRO A 195 15.38 -11.24 -4.68
C PRO A 195 14.31 -10.88 -5.71
N SER A 196 14.35 -9.66 -6.21
CA SER A 196 13.38 -9.04 -7.12
C SER A 196 12.00 -8.77 -6.50
N LEU A 197 11.58 -9.52 -5.48
CA LEU A 197 10.35 -9.25 -4.73
C LEU A 197 10.60 -8.23 -3.62
N PHE A 198 11.65 -8.46 -2.81
CA PHE A 198 12.05 -7.58 -1.71
C PHE A 198 13.44 -6.97 -1.94
N ASP A 199 13.63 -5.79 -1.39
CA ASP A 199 14.93 -5.13 -1.40
C ASP A 199 15.91 -5.80 -0.43
N LEU A 200 17.20 -5.52 -0.62
CA LEU A 200 18.27 -6.06 0.21
C LEU A 200 18.23 -5.46 1.62
N VAL A 201 18.56 -6.26 2.61
CA VAL A 201 18.68 -5.82 4.01
C VAL A 201 20.15 -5.65 4.38
N GLU A 202 20.50 -4.50 4.92
CA GLU A 202 21.86 -4.22 5.38
C GLU A 202 22.00 -4.57 6.87
N ILE A 203 22.89 -5.51 7.21
CA ILE A 203 23.27 -5.89 8.56
C ILE A 203 24.79 -5.91 8.64
N ASP A 204 25.36 -5.17 9.57
CA ASP A 204 26.83 -5.07 9.82
C ASP A 204 27.64 -4.80 8.56
N GLY A 205 27.13 -3.90 7.71
CA GLY A 205 27.78 -3.50 6.47
C GLY A 205 27.69 -4.53 5.33
N LYS A 206 26.99 -5.65 5.52
CA LYS A 206 26.72 -6.64 4.49
C LYS A 206 25.34 -6.44 3.87
N TRP A 207 25.25 -6.63 2.56
CA TRP A 207 23.99 -6.61 1.85
C TRP A 207 23.43 -8.02 1.75
N LEU A 208 22.36 -8.28 2.51
CA LEU A 208 21.80 -9.62 2.68
C LEU A 208 20.50 -9.77 1.90
N THR A 209 20.29 -10.97 1.38
CA THR A 209 19.07 -11.41 0.68
C THR A 209 18.65 -12.79 1.21
N ASP A 210 17.58 -13.37 0.66
CA ASP A 210 17.01 -14.64 1.09
C ASP A 210 18.09 -15.74 1.24
N GLY A 211 18.09 -16.36 2.40
CA GLY A 211 19.04 -17.41 2.74
C GLY A 211 18.93 -18.65 1.87
N GLY A 212 17.79 -18.84 1.23
CA GLY A 212 17.55 -19.96 0.33
C GLY A 212 18.51 -20.06 -0.84
N ILE A 213 19.19 -18.97 -1.21
CA ILE A 213 20.20 -18.99 -2.27
C ILE A 213 21.44 -19.77 -1.83
N ALA A 214 21.92 -19.56 -0.60
CA ALA A 214 23.13 -20.18 -0.08
C ALA A 214 22.83 -21.48 0.69
N ASP A 215 21.88 -21.47 1.59
CA ASP A 215 21.46 -22.61 2.40
C ASP A 215 19.97 -22.56 2.76
N ASN A 216 19.17 -23.28 2.00
CA ASN A 216 17.72 -23.31 2.21
C ASN A 216 17.23 -24.31 3.25
N TYR A 217 18.12 -25.17 3.78
CA TYR A 217 17.81 -26.19 4.79
C TYR A 217 19.01 -26.35 5.74
N PRO A 218 19.12 -25.52 6.80
CA PRO A 218 20.35 -25.31 7.57
C PRO A 218 20.59 -26.42 8.62
N VAL A 219 20.56 -27.67 8.21
CA VAL A 219 20.76 -28.84 9.10
C VAL A 219 22.15 -28.84 9.69
N ASP A 220 23.18 -28.49 8.92
CA ASP A 220 24.56 -28.45 9.35
C ASP A 220 24.78 -27.46 10.49
N GLU A 221 24.12 -26.29 10.39
CA GLU A 221 24.25 -25.22 11.39
C GLU A 221 23.58 -25.63 12.72
N VAL A 222 22.41 -26.27 12.65
CA VAL A 222 21.71 -26.78 13.85
C VAL A 222 22.50 -27.91 14.50
N LYS A 223 23.10 -28.80 13.72
CA LYS A 223 23.92 -29.92 14.21
C LYS A 223 25.14 -29.45 15.01
N LYS A 224 25.78 -28.36 14.58
CA LYS A 224 26.92 -27.74 15.31
C LYS A 224 26.55 -27.27 16.72
N LYS A 225 25.25 -27.13 17.06
CA LYS A 225 24.76 -26.72 18.38
C LYS A 225 24.71 -27.88 19.41
N GLY A 226 25.25 -29.04 19.09
CA GLY A 226 25.30 -30.19 20.00
C GLY A 226 23.93 -30.85 20.17
N ILE A 227 23.16 -30.92 19.11
CA ILE A 227 21.85 -31.57 19.01
C ILE A 227 22.04 -33.06 18.78
N ASP A 228 21.25 -33.89 19.47
CA ASP A 228 21.32 -35.35 19.38
C ASP A 228 20.38 -35.91 18.30
N ILE A 229 19.20 -35.31 18.12
CA ILE A 229 18.20 -35.72 17.13
C ILE A 229 17.73 -34.50 16.36
N ILE A 230 17.69 -34.58 15.03
CA ILE A 230 17.21 -33.52 14.14
C ILE A 230 15.88 -33.94 13.51
N ILE A 231 14.85 -33.11 13.72
CA ILE A 231 13.58 -33.14 13.00
C ILE A 231 13.66 -32.06 11.97
N GLY A 232 13.54 -32.41 10.69
CA GLY A 232 13.61 -31.45 9.62
C GLY A 232 12.34 -31.43 8.77
N VAL A 233 11.87 -30.24 8.46
CA VAL A 233 10.68 -30.02 7.62
C VAL A 233 11.12 -29.34 6.33
N ASP A 234 10.96 -30.04 5.21
CA ASP A 234 11.36 -29.58 3.90
C ASP A 234 10.15 -29.25 3.02
N VAL A 235 9.98 -27.98 2.70
CA VAL A 235 8.93 -27.45 1.80
C VAL A 235 9.50 -26.94 0.47
N GLN A 236 10.71 -27.35 0.12
CA GLN A 236 11.34 -27.02 -1.15
C GLN A 236 10.66 -27.79 -2.28
N SER A 237 10.50 -27.12 -3.44
CA SER A 237 10.07 -27.76 -4.66
C SER A 237 11.27 -28.44 -5.36
N PRO A 238 11.06 -29.54 -6.09
CA PRO A 238 12.03 -30.01 -7.06
C PRO A 238 12.24 -28.96 -8.16
N LEU A 239 13.19 -29.20 -9.05
CA LEU A 239 13.35 -28.37 -10.23
C LEU A 239 12.06 -28.33 -11.04
N ALA A 240 11.66 -27.15 -11.44
CA ALA A 240 10.47 -26.93 -12.23
C ALA A 240 10.60 -27.57 -13.63
N LYS A 241 9.50 -28.11 -14.14
CA LYS A 241 9.43 -28.64 -15.48
C LYS A 241 9.40 -27.49 -16.51
N ARG A 242 9.75 -27.81 -17.75
CA ARG A 242 9.85 -26.81 -18.85
C ARG A 242 8.56 -25.97 -19.00
N GLU A 243 7.41 -26.59 -18.81
CA GLU A 243 6.10 -25.96 -18.98
C GLU A 243 5.79 -24.96 -17.86
N GLU A 244 6.47 -25.09 -16.71
CA GLU A 244 6.29 -24.23 -15.54
C GLU A 244 7.22 -23.01 -15.57
N ILE A 245 8.26 -23.04 -16.42
CA ILE A 245 9.26 -21.95 -16.55
C ILE A 245 8.77 -20.95 -17.60
N ASN A 246 7.79 -20.11 -17.22
CA ASN A 246 7.08 -19.22 -18.14
C ASN A 246 7.15 -17.73 -17.75
N SER A 247 7.93 -17.38 -16.73
CA SER A 247 8.06 -16.01 -16.23
C SER A 247 9.48 -15.72 -15.73
N VAL A 248 9.85 -14.43 -15.63
CA VAL A 248 11.14 -14.02 -15.07
C VAL A 248 11.31 -14.58 -13.65
N LEU A 249 10.24 -14.55 -12.83
CA LEU A 249 10.26 -15.06 -11.47
C LEU A 249 10.49 -16.59 -11.43
N SER A 250 9.85 -17.36 -12.32
CA SER A 250 10.05 -18.83 -12.40
C SER A 250 11.45 -19.18 -12.87
N ILE A 251 12.02 -18.43 -13.84
CA ILE A 251 13.41 -18.59 -14.29
C ILE A 251 14.38 -18.33 -13.13
N PHE A 252 14.19 -17.23 -12.42
CA PHE A 252 15.03 -16.87 -11.28
C PHE A 252 14.93 -17.92 -10.17
N SER A 253 13.71 -18.32 -9.79
CA SER A 253 13.48 -19.40 -8.83
C SER A 253 14.18 -20.70 -9.23
N GLN A 254 14.12 -21.06 -10.51
CA GLN A 254 14.80 -22.26 -11.03
C GLN A 254 16.33 -22.19 -10.84
N ILE A 255 16.95 -21.06 -11.18
CA ILE A 255 18.40 -20.87 -11.06
C ILE A 255 18.84 -20.95 -9.60
N THR A 256 18.09 -20.32 -8.69
CA THR A 256 18.39 -20.34 -7.25
C THR A 256 18.16 -21.71 -6.62
N THR A 257 17.37 -22.59 -7.25
CA THR A 257 17.07 -23.93 -6.77
C THR A 257 18.18 -24.95 -7.10
N PHE A 258 19.02 -24.70 -8.11
CA PHE A 258 20.07 -25.66 -8.49
C PHE A 258 21.00 -26.09 -7.33
N PRO A 259 21.65 -25.17 -6.58
CA PRO A 259 22.52 -25.55 -5.47
C PRO A 259 21.77 -26.29 -4.35
N MET A 260 20.49 -25.94 -4.14
CA MET A 260 19.66 -26.58 -3.13
C MET A 260 19.44 -28.05 -3.44
N VAL A 261 19.08 -28.38 -4.69
CA VAL A 261 18.79 -29.76 -5.11
C VAL A 261 20.05 -30.63 -5.04
N ASP A 262 21.20 -30.09 -5.41
CA ASP A 262 22.46 -30.83 -5.41
C ASP A 262 22.92 -31.20 -3.99
N ASN A 263 22.69 -30.36 -2.98
CA ASN A 263 23.11 -30.57 -1.60
C ASN A 263 22.10 -31.37 -0.75
N MET A 264 20.83 -31.44 -1.16
CA MET A 264 19.76 -32.07 -0.36
C MET A 264 19.99 -33.55 -0.04
N PRO A 265 20.51 -34.42 -0.91
CA PRO A 265 20.74 -35.84 -0.60
C PRO A 265 21.63 -36.04 0.63
N GLN A 266 22.64 -35.21 0.84
CA GLN A 266 23.50 -35.25 2.01
C GLN A 266 22.74 -34.75 3.25
N LYS A 267 22.05 -33.65 3.15
CA LYS A 267 21.30 -33.04 4.26
C LYS A 267 20.14 -33.92 4.75
N ILE A 268 19.49 -34.66 3.87
CA ILE A 268 18.47 -35.67 4.25
C ILE A 268 19.08 -36.79 5.10
N LYS A 269 20.27 -37.26 4.75
CA LYS A 269 20.97 -38.31 5.54
C LYS A 269 21.35 -37.84 6.96
N GLU A 270 21.50 -36.54 7.14
CA GLU A 270 21.84 -35.93 8.42
C GLU A 270 20.59 -35.55 9.25
N THR A 271 19.40 -35.83 8.76
CA THR A 271 18.12 -35.57 9.40
C THR A 271 17.52 -36.89 9.91
N ASP A 272 17.30 -37.01 11.23
CA ASP A 272 16.78 -38.23 11.85
C ASP A 272 15.28 -38.44 11.56
N VAL A 273 14.51 -37.38 11.50
CA VAL A 273 13.07 -37.38 11.10
C VAL A 273 12.88 -36.36 10.00
N TYR A 274 12.84 -36.82 8.76
CA TYR A 274 12.66 -35.97 7.58
C TYR A 274 11.19 -35.93 7.17
N ILE A 275 10.56 -34.77 7.36
CA ILE A 275 9.15 -34.54 7.05
C ILE A 275 9.05 -33.74 5.75
N LYS A 276 8.39 -34.33 4.73
CA LYS A 276 8.18 -33.71 3.42
C LYS A 276 6.68 -33.53 3.17
N PRO A 277 6.08 -32.35 3.48
CA PRO A 277 4.69 -32.05 3.14
C PRO A 277 4.42 -32.13 1.63
N ASN A 278 3.23 -32.52 1.25
CA ASN A 278 2.83 -32.42 -0.16
C ASN A 278 2.53 -30.97 -0.51
N ILE A 279 3.44 -30.39 -1.29
CA ILE A 279 3.39 -29.00 -1.75
C ILE A 279 3.22 -28.87 -3.26
N GLU A 280 2.88 -29.96 -3.92
CA GLU A 280 2.66 -29.97 -5.37
C GLU A 280 1.49 -29.06 -5.75
N GLY A 281 1.67 -28.27 -6.82
CA GLY A 281 0.67 -27.29 -7.28
C GLY A 281 0.68 -25.94 -6.54
N PHE A 282 1.54 -25.76 -5.51
CA PHE A 282 1.71 -24.47 -4.84
C PHE A 282 3.03 -23.80 -5.24
N ASN A 283 3.00 -22.49 -5.35
CA ASN A 283 4.18 -21.66 -5.61
C ASN A 283 4.52 -20.77 -4.38
N VAL A 284 5.59 -19.98 -4.47
CA VAL A 284 6.10 -19.14 -3.37
C VAL A 284 5.14 -18.01 -2.94
N ILE A 285 4.12 -17.70 -3.73
CA ILE A 285 3.12 -16.64 -3.46
C ILE A 285 1.69 -17.19 -3.27
N SER A 286 1.49 -18.50 -3.14
CA SER A 286 0.17 -19.14 -2.98
C SER A 286 -0.41 -18.98 -1.57
N PHE A 287 -0.36 -17.77 -1.00
CA PHE A 287 -0.87 -17.47 0.35
C PHE A 287 -2.40 -17.64 0.45
N ASP A 288 -3.12 -17.50 -0.65
CA ASP A 288 -4.56 -17.73 -0.75
C ASP A 288 -4.97 -19.19 -0.47
N LYS A 289 -4.00 -20.12 -0.53
CA LYS A 289 -4.15 -21.55 -0.23
C LYS A 289 -3.60 -21.95 1.14
N GLY A 290 -3.33 -20.98 2.01
CA GLY A 290 -2.65 -21.20 3.29
C GLY A 290 -3.27 -22.30 4.15
N GLU A 291 -4.60 -22.38 4.23
CA GLU A 291 -5.31 -23.44 4.98
C GLU A 291 -4.98 -24.85 4.49
N THR A 292 -4.99 -25.03 3.18
CA THR A 292 -4.65 -26.35 2.57
C THR A 292 -3.19 -26.70 2.82
N ILE A 293 -2.28 -25.71 2.70
CA ILE A 293 -0.84 -25.91 2.92
C ILE A 293 -0.56 -26.29 4.36
N ILE A 294 -1.17 -25.62 5.34
CA ILE A 294 -1.05 -25.95 6.78
C ILE A 294 -1.54 -27.39 7.04
N ASN A 295 -2.70 -27.75 6.47
CA ASN A 295 -3.25 -29.10 6.63
C ASN A 295 -2.34 -30.18 6.02
N ASN A 296 -1.72 -29.91 4.86
CA ASN A 296 -0.76 -30.83 4.25
C ASN A 296 0.49 -31.04 5.14
N GLY A 297 0.93 -29.98 5.82
CA GLY A 297 1.99 -30.09 6.84
C GLY A 297 1.60 -30.99 8.01
N LYS A 298 0.37 -30.85 8.51
CA LYS A 298 -0.17 -31.70 9.58
C LYS A 298 -0.21 -33.16 9.16
N ILE A 299 -0.80 -33.46 8.01
CA ILE A 299 -0.89 -34.83 7.47
C ILE A 299 0.50 -35.46 7.33
N ALA A 300 1.48 -34.71 6.79
CA ALA A 300 2.83 -35.21 6.61
C ALA A 300 3.50 -35.58 7.95
N ALA A 301 3.31 -34.79 9.00
CA ALA A 301 3.85 -35.05 10.32
C ALA A 301 3.16 -36.23 11.04
N GLU A 302 1.85 -36.41 10.84
CA GLU A 302 1.08 -37.51 11.41
C GLU A 302 1.61 -38.89 11.01
N HIS A 303 2.23 -39.04 9.84
CA HIS A 303 2.89 -40.29 9.43
C HIS A 303 4.04 -40.67 10.33
N PHE A 304 4.66 -39.71 11.04
CA PHE A 304 5.78 -39.94 11.95
C PHE A 304 5.35 -40.00 13.42
N LEU A 305 4.06 -39.98 13.76
CA LEU A 305 3.58 -39.99 15.15
C LEU A 305 4.22 -41.06 16.05
N PRO A 306 4.38 -42.36 15.62
CA PRO A 306 5.01 -43.34 16.46
C PRO A 306 6.45 -42.96 16.81
N ARG A 307 7.24 -42.52 15.83
CA ARG A 307 8.64 -42.10 16.02
C ARG A 307 8.77 -40.86 16.87
N LEU A 308 7.89 -39.88 16.65
CA LEU A 308 7.87 -38.63 17.41
C LEU A 308 7.53 -38.88 18.89
N ARG A 309 6.59 -39.79 19.19
CA ARG A 309 6.27 -40.21 20.57
C ARG A 309 7.40 -40.97 21.22
N GLU A 310 8.13 -41.82 20.47
CA GLU A 310 9.32 -42.49 20.96
C GLU A 310 10.40 -41.49 21.37
N ILE A 311 10.67 -40.47 20.55
CA ILE A 311 11.64 -39.40 20.86
C ILE A 311 11.19 -38.63 22.10
N ALA A 312 9.91 -38.23 22.19
CA ALA A 312 9.36 -37.53 23.36
C ALA A 312 9.55 -38.35 24.65
N ALA A 313 9.34 -39.70 24.60
CA ALA A 313 9.51 -40.58 25.74
C ALA A 313 10.97 -40.73 26.20
N GLN A 314 11.95 -40.45 25.37
CA GLN A 314 13.37 -40.46 25.67
C GLN A 314 13.86 -39.16 26.32
N GLN A 315 13.09 -38.07 26.28
CA GLN A 315 13.44 -36.80 26.91
C GLN A 315 13.05 -36.82 28.41
N LYS A 316 13.93 -36.35 29.26
CA LYS A 316 13.73 -36.37 30.74
C LYS A 316 12.71 -35.34 31.22
N HIS A 317 12.62 -34.21 30.54
CA HIS A 317 11.71 -33.13 30.84
C HIS A 317 10.84 -32.85 29.61
N THR A 318 9.66 -33.44 29.60
CA THR A 318 8.65 -33.18 28.60
C THR A 318 7.96 -31.87 28.94
N THR A 319 7.99 -30.95 27.98
CA THR A 319 7.33 -29.64 28.01
C THR A 319 7.89 -28.60 29.00
N GLN A 320 8.71 -27.67 28.52
CA GLN A 320 8.67 -26.31 29.07
C GLN A 320 7.24 -25.81 28.88
N ARG A 321 6.53 -25.58 30.01
CA ARG A 321 5.26 -24.90 30.01
C ARG A 321 5.55 -23.50 29.45
N ARG A 322 5.24 -23.28 28.17
CA ARG A 322 5.39 -21.96 27.56
C ARG A 322 4.41 -21.03 28.24
N GLU A 323 4.91 -19.96 28.81
CA GLU A 323 4.03 -18.88 29.21
C GLU A 323 3.44 -18.29 27.92
N PRO A 324 2.10 -18.12 27.86
CA PRO A 324 1.46 -17.51 26.69
C PRO A 324 2.08 -16.14 26.44
N ILE A 325 2.41 -15.85 25.20
CA ILE A 325 2.88 -14.51 24.82
C ILE A 325 1.75 -13.51 25.02
N GLU A 326 2.01 -12.48 25.80
CA GLU A 326 1.09 -11.38 25.96
C GLU A 326 1.00 -10.60 24.65
N LYS A 327 -0.21 -10.55 24.06
CA LYS A 327 -0.47 -9.73 22.87
C LYS A 327 -0.52 -8.27 23.26
N ILE A 328 0.49 -7.53 22.88
CA ILE A 328 0.60 -6.11 23.15
C ILE A 328 0.22 -5.32 21.90
N ASP A 329 -0.96 -4.70 21.89
CA ASP A 329 -1.45 -3.86 20.79
C ASP A 329 -1.06 -2.38 20.94
N SER A 330 -0.58 -1.97 22.09
CA SER A 330 -0.27 -0.58 22.39
C SER A 330 0.72 -0.47 23.56
N PHE A 331 1.52 0.58 23.56
CA PHE A 331 2.54 0.85 24.56
C PHE A 331 2.58 2.35 24.92
N TYR A 332 3.25 2.72 26.00
CA TYR A 332 3.38 4.09 26.48
C TYR A 332 4.62 4.74 25.90
N LEU A 333 4.46 5.60 24.90
CA LEU A 333 5.56 6.26 24.22
C LEU A 333 6.07 7.46 25.00
N LYS A 334 7.32 7.39 25.45
CA LYS A 334 7.98 8.46 26.21
C LYS A 334 8.85 9.33 25.31
N GLU A 335 9.72 8.71 24.49
CA GLU A 335 10.73 9.45 23.73
C GLU A 335 10.94 8.86 22.32
N ILE A 336 11.43 9.70 21.41
CA ILE A 336 11.77 9.32 20.03
C ILE A 336 13.14 9.88 19.67
N HIS A 337 13.99 9.02 19.18
CA HIS A 337 15.29 9.36 18.62
C HIS A 337 15.35 9.05 17.13
N PHE A 338 16.00 9.95 16.37
CA PHE A 338 16.23 9.76 14.93
C PHE A 338 17.72 9.70 14.69
N HIS A 339 18.15 8.64 14.01
CA HIS A 339 19.52 8.36 13.62
C HIS A 339 19.66 8.39 12.10
N ASN A 340 20.85 8.75 11.59
CA ASN A 340 21.19 8.79 10.16
C ASN A 340 20.26 9.70 9.33
N ASN A 341 19.86 10.84 9.93
CA ASN A 341 19.02 11.85 9.31
C ASN A 341 19.83 13.09 8.98
N GLU A 342 20.01 13.37 7.69
CA GLU A 342 20.86 14.48 7.20
C GLU A 342 20.03 15.70 6.78
N HIS A 343 18.93 15.49 6.04
CA HIS A 343 18.19 16.56 5.37
C HIS A 343 16.88 16.96 6.06
N PHE A 344 16.33 16.14 6.96
CA PHE A 344 15.01 16.39 7.53
C PHE A 344 15.07 16.84 8.99
N THR A 345 14.29 17.88 9.33
CA THR A 345 14.19 18.31 10.72
C THR A 345 13.40 17.31 11.56
N ARG A 346 13.73 17.19 12.86
CA ARG A 346 12.96 16.37 13.82
C ARG A 346 11.46 16.73 13.81
N SER A 347 11.13 18.00 13.64
CA SER A 347 9.75 18.48 13.57
C SER A 347 9.03 17.97 12.34
N TYR A 348 9.70 17.90 11.18
CA TYR A 348 9.17 17.31 9.96
C TYR A 348 8.87 15.82 10.15
N LEU A 349 9.84 15.05 10.67
CA LEU A 349 9.72 13.62 10.91
C LEU A 349 8.58 13.29 11.88
N ARG A 350 8.55 13.97 13.05
CA ARG A 350 7.46 13.81 14.02
C ARG A 350 6.11 14.21 13.43
N GLY A 351 6.10 15.21 12.55
CA GLY A 351 4.94 15.65 11.82
C GLY A 351 4.36 14.57 10.92
N LYS A 352 5.19 14.00 10.10
CA LYS A 352 4.78 12.91 9.17
C LYS A 352 4.39 11.64 9.91
N LEU A 353 5.06 11.31 11.01
CA LEU A 353 4.71 10.19 11.89
C LEU A 353 3.43 10.42 12.71
N HIS A 354 2.84 11.63 12.69
CA HIS A 354 1.72 12.04 13.54
C HIS A 354 1.99 11.91 15.06
N LEU A 355 3.27 11.86 15.45
CA LEU A 355 3.73 11.73 16.83
C LEU A 355 4.12 13.11 17.41
N LYS A 356 3.24 14.10 17.26
CA LYS A 356 3.48 15.47 17.77
C LYS A 356 3.56 15.50 19.29
N HIS A 357 2.68 14.79 19.97
CA HIS A 357 2.63 14.67 21.41
C HIS A 357 3.19 13.31 21.83
N LEU A 358 4.20 13.34 22.68
CA LEU A 358 4.78 12.19 23.37
C LEU A 358 4.16 12.09 24.76
N ASP A 359 4.62 11.16 25.58
CA ASP A 359 4.17 10.94 26.95
C ASP A 359 2.70 10.49 27.00
N ARG A 360 2.36 9.54 26.11
CA ARG A 360 1.03 8.96 25.97
C ARG A 360 1.05 7.53 25.44
N LYS A 361 -0.05 6.85 25.63
CA LYS A 361 -0.26 5.53 25.02
C LYS A 361 -0.50 5.66 23.51
N ILE A 362 0.21 4.85 22.71
CA ILE A 362 0.00 4.72 21.27
C ILE A 362 -0.20 3.26 20.91
N SER A 363 -0.95 2.99 19.83
CA SER A 363 -1.10 1.65 19.28
C SER A 363 -0.06 1.39 18.19
N PHE A 364 0.22 0.10 17.92
CA PHE A 364 1.03 -0.28 16.75
C PHE A 364 0.36 0.12 15.43
N GLU A 365 -0.97 0.18 15.38
CA GLU A 365 -1.70 0.67 14.20
C GLU A 365 -1.41 2.16 13.96
N GLU A 366 -1.45 2.99 15.02
CA GLU A 366 -1.11 4.41 14.93
C GLU A 366 0.35 4.62 14.49
N LEU A 367 1.29 3.83 15.03
CA LEU A 367 2.70 3.87 14.63
C LEU A 367 2.86 3.47 13.15
N ASN A 368 2.20 2.40 12.72
CA ASN A 368 2.25 1.92 11.33
C ASN A 368 1.64 2.92 10.35
N ASP A 369 0.57 3.60 10.73
CA ASP A 369 -0.01 4.68 9.93
C ASP A 369 0.98 5.85 9.77
N GLY A 370 1.66 6.23 10.85
CA GLY A 370 2.71 7.24 10.82
C GLY A 370 3.90 6.84 9.94
N LEU A 371 4.38 5.60 10.07
CA LEU A 371 5.44 5.04 9.23
C LEU A 371 5.02 5.03 7.75
N SER A 372 3.79 4.64 7.48
CA SER A 372 3.23 4.65 6.14
C SER A 372 3.20 6.07 5.54
N ASN A 373 2.84 7.09 6.35
CA ASN A 373 2.90 8.49 5.93
C ASN A 373 4.33 8.92 5.57
N LEU A 374 5.30 8.54 6.41
CA LEU A 374 6.69 8.90 6.20
C LEU A 374 7.27 8.20 4.96
N MET A 375 6.96 6.91 4.76
CA MET A 375 7.36 6.14 3.57
C MET A 375 6.70 6.66 2.28
N ALA A 376 5.45 7.13 2.37
CA ALA A 376 4.70 7.67 1.22
C ALA A 376 5.34 8.92 0.61
N THR A 377 6.13 9.66 1.39
CA THR A 377 6.88 10.82 0.88
C THR A 377 7.93 10.44 -0.16
N ASN A 378 8.34 9.17 -0.25
CA ASN A 378 9.49 8.67 -1.02
C ASN A 378 10.84 9.31 -0.65
N ASN A 379 10.91 10.05 0.43
CA ASN A 379 12.14 10.65 0.94
C ASN A 379 13.05 9.61 1.61
N PHE A 380 12.50 8.46 2.01
CA PHE A 380 13.24 7.38 2.67
C PHE A 380 13.20 6.09 1.85
N HIS A 381 14.36 5.47 1.78
CA HIS A 381 14.52 4.15 1.19
C HIS A 381 13.97 3.07 2.13
N SER A 382 14.38 3.14 3.41
CA SER A 382 13.88 2.27 4.50
C SER A 382 13.84 3.05 5.81
N ILE A 383 12.95 2.62 6.71
CA ILE A 383 12.79 3.13 8.06
C ILE A 383 12.83 1.93 9.02
N ASN A 384 14.01 1.62 9.53
CA ASN A 384 14.14 0.63 10.57
C ASN A 384 13.91 1.31 11.92
N TYR A 385 13.34 0.59 12.87
CA TYR A 385 13.15 1.11 14.22
C TYR A 385 13.20 -0.01 15.25
N GLN A 386 13.58 0.38 16.47
CA GLN A 386 13.61 -0.49 17.64
C GLN A 386 12.86 0.19 18.77
N ILE A 387 12.11 -0.58 19.54
CA ILE A 387 11.39 -0.07 20.70
C ILE A 387 12.13 -0.58 21.92
N ARG A 388 12.59 0.31 22.80
CA ARG A 388 13.31 -0.03 24.03
C ARG A 388 12.45 0.27 25.24
N HIS A 389 12.35 -0.69 26.15
CA HIS A 389 11.64 -0.52 27.41
C HIS A 389 12.48 0.26 28.40
N THR A 390 11.90 1.24 29.06
CA THR A 390 12.50 1.97 30.17
C THR A 390 11.52 2.10 31.33
N PHE A 391 12.01 2.47 32.52
CA PHE A 391 11.15 2.67 33.70
C PHE A 391 10.10 3.74 33.50
N GLU A 392 10.30 4.69 32.57
CA GLU A 392 9.41 5.81 32.31
C GLU A 392 8.46 5.55 31.12
N GLY A 393 8.64 4.48 30.40
CA GLY A 393 7.90 4.11 29.20
C GLY A 393 8.80 3.70 28.05
N GLU A 394 8.23 3.53 26.85
CA GLU A 394 8.96 3.07 25.68
C GLU A 394 9.66 4.22 24.97
N HIS A 395 10.89 3.95 24.53
CA HIS A 395 11.67 4.81 23.64
C HIS A 395 11.74 4.16 22.26
N ILE A 396 11.50 4.94 21.20
CA ILE A 396 11.66 4.46 19.83
C ILE A 396 12.91 5.08 19.21
N ASP A 397 13.83 4.24 18.77
CA ASP A 397 14.97 4.65 17.95
C ASP A 397 14.67 4.35 16.48
N PHE A 398 14.56 5.39 15.67
CA PHE A 398 14.41 5.28 14.22
C PHE A 398 15.77 5.38 13.54
N PHE A 399 16.10 4.42 12.71
CA PHE A 399 17.26 4.38 11.84
C PHE A 399 16.80 4.65 10.40
N LEU A 400 17.02 5.87 9.94
CA LEU A 400 16.52 6.35 8.68
C LEU A 400 17.56 6.14 7.58
N LYS A 401 17.16 5.56 6.46
CA LYS A 401 17.96 5.53 5.25
C LYS A 401 17.30 6.44 4.22
N GLU A 402 17.86 7.61 3.99
CA GLU A 402 17.30 8.55 3.02
C GLU A 402 17.40 8.00 1.61
N ASN A 403 16.44 8.35 0.77
CA ASN A 403 16.39 7.85 -0.60
C ASN A 403 17.40 8.61 -1.46
N PRO A 404 18.43 7.97 -2.02
CA PRO A 404 19.38 8.62 -2.91
C PRO A 404 18.75 9.04 -4.23
N GLN A 405 17.64 8.41 -4.62
CA GLN A 405 16.94 8.69 -5.87
C GLN A 405 16.07 9.94 -5.73
N ARG A 406 16.46 11.02 -6.40
CA ARG A 406 15.78 12.32 -6.32
C ARG A 406 14.85 12.58 -7.50
N THR A 407 15.10 11.95 -8.65
CA THR A 407 14.41 12.25 -9.88
C THR A 407 13.66 11.03 -10.41
N PHE A 408 12.43 11.25 -10.88
CA PHE A 408 11.55 10.21 -11.40
C PHE A 408 10.90 10.66 -12.70
N LEU A 409 10.81 9.74 -13.66
CA LEU A 409 9.92 9.83 -14.81
C LEU A 409 8.71 8.96 -14.56
N LYS A 410 7.51 9.53 -14.70
CA LYS A 410 6.26 8.80 -14.48
C LYS A 410 5.42 8.87 -15.75
N PHE A 411 4.68 7.81 -16.01
CA PHE A 411 3.89 7.68 -17.23
C PHE A 411 2.46 7.26 -16.91
N GLY A 412 1.52 7.73 -17.74
CA GLY A 412 0.13 7.33 -17.69
C GLY A 412 -0.48 7.34 -19.08
N ILE A 413 -1.47 6.49 -19.28
CA ILE A 413 -2.26 6.42 -20.52
C ILE A 413 -3.72 6.59 -20.14
N HIS A 414 -4.44 7.37 -20.93
CA HIS A 414 -5.85 7.62 -20.75
C HIS A 414 -6.57 7.66 -22.07
N TYR A 415 -7.77 7.10 -22.10
CA TYR A 415 -8.75 7.31 -23.15
C TYR A 415 -10.14 7.42 -22.58
N ASP A 416 -10.87 8.47 -22.93
CA ASP A 416 -12.30 8.60 -22.64
C ASP A 416 -13.07 9.27 -23.80
N ASN A 417 -14.39 9.25 -23.71
CA ASN A 417 -15.24 9.87 -24.71
C ASN A 417 -15.10 11.41 -24.74
N LEU A 418 -14.66 12.03 -23.65
CA LEU A 418 -14.60 13.48 -23.48
C LEU A 418 -13.26 14.03 -23.98
N LEU A 419 -12.15 13.61 -23.38
CA LEU A 419 -10.82 14.13 -23.66
C LEU A 419 -10.07 13.32 -24.73
N LYS A 420 -10.66 12.20 -25.19
CA LYS A 420 -10.07 11.26 -26.16
C LYS A 420 -8.78 10.66 -25.63
N THR A 421 -7.79 10.47 -26.49
CA THR A 421 -6.51 9.87 -26.13
C THR A 421 -5.62 10.88 -25.41
N GLY A 422 -4.99 10.45 -24.33
CA GLY A 422 -3.96 11.20 -23.64
C GLY A 422 -2.81 10.30 -23.18
N PHE A 423 -1.59 10.71 -23.48
CA PHE A 423 -0.37 10.15 -22.94
C PHE A 423 0.24 11.14 -21.94
N LEU A 424 0.33 10.76 -20.70
CA LEU A 424 0.92 11.55 -19.63
C LEU A 424 2.38 11.18 -19.44
N MET A 425 3.23 12.16 -19.50
CA MET A 425 4.63 12.09 -19.08
C MET A 425 4.87 13.08 -17.96
N ASN A 426 5.41 12.62 -16.85
CA ASN A 426 5.74 13.44 -15.71
C ASN A 426 7.24 13.39 -15.41
N TYR A 427 7.81 14.53 -15.13
CA TYR A 427 9.12 14.70 -14.52
C TYR A 427 8.93 15.19 -13.09
N THR A 428 9.39 14.44 -12.10
CA THR A 428 9.38 14.83 -10.69
C THR A 428 10.79 14.84 -10.16
N GLN A 429 11.18 15.92 -9.49
CA GLN A 429 12.46 16.04 -8.79
C GLN A 429 12.22 16.48 -7.35
N ASN A 430 12.66 15.67 -6.39
CA ASN A 430 12.71 16.00 -4.98
C ASN A 430 14.02 16.76 -4.68
N TYR A 431 14.03 17.61 -3.65
CA TYR A 431 15.19 18.43 -3.27
C TYR A 431 15.72 19.29 -4.43
N PHE A 432 14.82 20.02 -5.08
CA PHE A 432 15.17 20.84 -6.24
C PHE A 432 15.95 22.11 -5.83
N LEU A 433 15.40 22.89 -4.88
CA LEU A 433 16.03 24.11 -4.32
C LEU A 433 16.25 24.01 -2.81
N GLN A 434 15.49 23.20 -2.09
CA GLN A 434 15.51 23.04 -0.64
C GLN A 434 15.31 21.57 -0.25
N ASP A 435 15.70 21.20 0.99
CA ASP A 435 15.65 19.82 1.48
C ASP A 435 14.24 19.22 1.64
N SER A 436 13.20 20.01 1.57
CA SER A 436 11.82 19.53 1.74
C SER A 436 10.90 19.97 0.60
N ASP A 437 11.47 20.23 -0.55
CA ASP A 437 10.70 20.64 -1.73
C ASP A 437 10.63 19.54 -2.79
N PHE A 438 9.71 19.73 -3.70
CA PHE A 438 9.67 18.98 -4.96
C PHE A 438 9.18 19.88 -6.09
N LEU A 439 9.67 19.56 -7.27
CA LEU A 439 9.22 20.08 -8.54
C LEU A 439 8.56 18.95 -9.31
N SER A 440 7.38 19.19 -9.90
CA SER A 440 6.68 18.23 -10.73
C SER A 440 6.14 18.91 -12.00
N LEU A 441 6.40 18.32 -13.14
CA LEU A 441 5.91 18.78 -14.44
C LEU A 441 5.19 17.64 -15.16
N ASP A 442 3.89 17.77 -15.31
CA ASP A 442 3.06 16.90 -16.15
C ASP A 442 2.93 17.50 -17.55
N LEU A 443 3.19 16.70 -18.54
CA LEU A 443 2.91 16.98 -19.95
C LEU A 443 1.95 15.91 -20.46
N ILE A 444 0.79 16.33 -20.97
CA ILE A 444 -0.22 15.45 -21.52
C ILE A 444 -0.36 15.78 -23.00
N VAL A 445 0.03 14.82 -23.84
CA VAL A 445 -0.04 14.93 -25.30
C VAL A 445 -1.08 13.93 -25.82
N GLY A 446 -1.78 14.33 -26.86
CA GLY A 446 -2.88 13.59 -27.47
C GLY A 446 -3.86 14.51 -28.15
N ASP A 447 -5.13 14.17 -28.14
CA ASP A 447 -6.17 14.99 -28.79
C ASP A 447 -6.34 16.37 -28.13
N ASN A 448 -6.09 16.47 -26.81
CA ASN A 448 -6.16 17.71 -26.06
C ASN A 448 -4.86 17.92 -25.27
N ILE A 449 -4.13 18.98 -25.61
CA ILE A 449 -2.84 19.28 -24.97
C ILE A 449 -3.08 19.91 -23.61
N ARG A 450 -2.41 19.38 -22.58
CA ARG A 450 -2.49 19.87 -21.22
C ARG A 450 -1.12 19.85 -20.56
N TYR A 451 -0.86 20.77 -19.64
CA TYR A 451 0.26 20.62 -18.73
C TYR A 451 -0.13 21.06 -17.32
N GLN A 452 0.61 20.57 -16.35
CA GLN A 452 0.59 21.05 -14.98
C GLN A 452 2.00 21.07 -14.42
N PHE A 453 2.41 22.23 -13.93
CA PHE A 453 3.64 22.45 -13.21
C PHE A 453 3.32 22.73 -11.75
N ASP A 454 3.98 22.04 -10.83
CA ASP A 454 3.87 22.25 -9.39
C ASP A 454 5.27 22.38 -8.80
N TYR A 455 5.53 23.45 -8.08
CA TYR A 455 6.63 23.58 -7.15
C TYR A 455 6.06 23.73 -5.74
N PHE A 456 6.45 22.90 -4.80
CA PHE A 456 5.90 22.89 -3.46
C PHE A 456 6.96 22.62 -2.42
N VAL A 457 6.93 23.41 -1.34
CA VAL A 457 7.81 23.26 -0.18
C VAL A 457 6.98 22.76 1.00
N ASP A 458 7.22 21.52 1.40
CA ASP A 458 6.52 20.88 2.51
C ASP A 458 7.24 21.16 3.84
N LYS A 459 6.57 21.88 4.73
CA LYS A 459 7.05 22.16 6.09
C LYS A 459 6.37 21.30 7.16
N GLY A 460 5.69 20.22 6.76
CA GLY A 460 4.98 19.33 7.67
C GLY A 460 3.77 20.00 8.33
N PHE A 461 3.81 20.18 9.65
CA PHE A 461 2.73 20.88 10.40
C PHE A 461 2.77 22.41 10.27
N TYR A 462 3.86 22.97 9.76
CA TYR A 462 3.98 24.42 9.57
C TYR A 462 3.36 24.85 8.24
N ILE A 463 3.36 26.15 7.99
CA ILE A 463 2.87 26.70 6.75
C ILE A 463 3.79 26.28 5.60
N SER A 464 3.27 25.47 4.72
CA SER A 464 3.85 25.08 3.44
C SER A 464 3.45 26.10 2.36
N TYR A 465 4.22 26.21 1.30
CA TYR A 465 3.93 27.12 0.21
C TYR A 465 4.21 26.49 -1.15
N GLY A 466 3.48 26.94 -2.15
CA GLY A 466 3.60 26.38 -3.48
C GLY A 466 3.26 27.36 -4.60
N LEU A 467 3.79 27.03 -5.77
CA LEU A 467 3.46 27.65 -7.04
C LEU A 467 2.93 26.56 -7.96
N ARG A 468 1.79 26.86 -8.61
CA ARG A 468 1.17 25.95 -9.60
C ARG A 468 0.87 26.72 -10.87
N SER A 469 1.17 26.09 -12.01
CA SER A 469 0.71 26.54 -13.32
C SER A 469 0.03 25.38 -14.03
N LYS A 470 -1.21 25.56 -14.46
CA LYS A 470 -1.99 24.54 -15.17
C LYS A 470 -2.54 25.14 -16.46
N PHE A 471 -2.41 24.40 -17.56
CA PHE A 471 -2.98 24.73 -18.85
C PHE A 471 -3.81 23.56 -19.36
N VAL A 472 -5.01 23.87 -19.84
CA VAL A 472 -5.93 22.92 -20.49
C VAL A 472 -6.40 23.50 -21.79
N GLN A 473 -6.14 22.81 -22.87
CA GLN A 473 -6.80 23.02 -24.15
C GLN A 473 -7.92 22.00 -24.30
N PHE A 474 -9.04 22.45 -24.81
CA PHE A 474 -10.20 21.61 -25.05
C PHE A 474 -10.87 22.05 -26.37
N ASP A 475 -11.02 21.06 -27.26
CA ASP A 475 -11.69 21.27 -28.56
C ASP A 475 -12.72 20.17 -28.76
N ARG A 476 -13.98 20.52 -28.92
CA ARG A 476 -15.04 19.55 -29.08
C ARG A 476 -16.28 20.10 -29.82
N ASN A 477 -16.83 19.19 -30.57
CA ASN A 477 -18.12 19.34 -31.20
C ASN A 477 -19.25 18.87 -30.26
N LEU A 478 -20.15 19.76 -29.87
CA LEU A 478 -21.29 19.50 -29.01
C LEU A 478 -22.59 19.40 -29.82
N ASN A 479 -23.48 18.50 -29.43
CA ASN A 479 -24.79 18.39 -30.00
C ASN A 479 -25.76 19.38 -29.30
N THR A 480 -26.21 20.40 -29.97
CA THR A 480 -27.04 21.46 -29.40
C THR A 480 -28.43 21.01 -28.98
N ARG A 481 -28.98 19.91 -29.52
CA ARG A 481 -30.24 19.31 -29.02
C ARG A 481 -30.15 18.85 -27.56
N ARG A 482 -28.95 18.71 -27.04
CA ARG A 482 -28.66 18.22 -25.67
C ARG A 482 -28.40 19.38 -24.69
N LEU A 483 -28.44 20.63 -25.14
CA LEU A 483 -28.21 21.81 -24.30
C LEU A 483 -29.56 22.32 -23.76
N SER A 484 -29.74 22.38 -22.43
CA SER A 484 -31.03 22.59 -21.80
C SER A 484 -31.38 24.08 -21.55
N ASN A 485 -30.39 24.97 -21.43
CA ASN A 485 -30.58 26.33 -20.92
C ASN A 485 -30.33 27.48 -21.93
N TYR A 486 -29.82 27.17 -23.11
CA TYR A 486 -29.73 28.16 -24.15
C TYR A 486 -31.03 28.14 -24.96
N ARG A 487 -31.77 29.29 -25.02
CA ARG A 487 -32.87 29.48 -26.00
C ARG A 487 -32.24 29.52 -27.40
N ILE A 488 -31.87 28.36 -27.87
CA ILE A 488 -31.37 28.15 -29.22
C ILE A 488 -32.61 27.83 -30.04
N GLU A 489 -33.03 28.77 -30.92
CA GLU A 489 -34.06 28.46 -31.90
C GLU A 489 -33.69 27.18 -32.63
N GLN A 490 -34.70 26.33 -32.90
CA GLN A 490 -34.50 25.03 -33.54
C GLN A 490 -33.82 25.24 -34.91
N SER A 491 -32.50 25.00 -34.95
CA SER A 491 -31.74 25.01 -36.19
C SER A 491 -31.74 23.62 -36.81
N GLU A 492 -31.71 23.52 -38.11
CA GLU A 492 -31.60 22.23 -38.83
C GLU A 492 -30.27 21.54 -38.54
N LEU A 493 -29.22 22.29 -38.22
CA LEU A 493 -27.89 21.81 -37.85
C LEU A 493 -27.67 21.91 -36.34
N ASN A 494 -27.87 20.80 -35.63
CA ASN A 494 -27.79 20.73 -34.17
C ASN A 494 -26.36 20.54 -33.67
N ARG A 495 -25.41 21.37 -34.11
CA ARG A 495 -23.99 21.25 -33.84
C ARG A 495 -23.41 22.59 -33.40
N MET A 496 -22.60 22.56 -32.37
CA MET A 496 -21.80 23.68 -31.87
C MET A 496 -20.37 23.25 -31.65
N ASP A 497 -19.42 23.88 -32.30
CA ASP A 497 -18.01 23.68 -32.09
C ASP A 497 -17.55 24.59 -30.95
N VAL A 498 -16.90 24.00 -29.92
CA VAL A 498 -16.42 24.71 -28.72
C VAL A 498 -14.93 24.47 -28.59
N GLU A 499 -14.19 25.56 -28.63
CA GLU A 499 -12.76 25.59 -28.33
C GLU A 499 -12.55 26.41 -27.05
N ALA A 500 -11.84 25.83 -26.08
CA ALA A 500 -11.56 26.48 -24.80
C ALA A 500 -10.11 26.31 -24.38
N TYR A 501 -9.54 27.40 -23.89
CA TYR A 501 -8.21 27.44 -23.29
C TYR A 501 -8.35 28.01 -21.88
N ASP A 502 -7.84 27.28 -20.90
CA ASP A 502 -7.80 27.70 -19.49
C ASP A 502 -6.37 27.59 -18.96
N TRP A 503 -5.79 28.75 -18.64
CA TRP A 503 -4.47 28.85 -18.09
C TRP A 503 -4.52 29.47 -16.70
N VAL A 504 -4.22 28.67 -15.67
CA VAL A 504 -4.32 29.02 -14.26
C VAL A 504 -2.94 29.04 -13.64
N ASN A 505 -2.54 30.17 -13.06
CA ASN A 505 -1.30 30.32 -12.31
C ASN A 505 -1.63 30.70 -10.87
N GLN A 506 -1.11 29.95 -9.91
CA GLN A 506 -1.44 30.09 -8.49
C GLN A 506 -0.18 30.19 -7.64
N LEU A 507 -0.18 31.11 -6.70
CA LEU A 507 0.76 31.16 -5.58
C LEU A 507 -0.05 30.97 -4.30
N TYR A 508 0.34 30.03 -3.44
CA TYR A 508 -0.46 29.68 -2.28
C TYR A 508 0.36 29.31 -1.04
N LEU A 509 -0.28 29.54 0.10
CA LEU A 509 0.15 29.06 1.41
C LEU A 509 -0.85 27.99 1.87
N GLN A 510 -0.36 26.95 2.51
CA GLN A 510 -1.15 25.81 2.93
C GLN A 510 -0.72 25.33 4.32
N THR A 511 -1.67 24.89 5.16
CA THR A 511 -1.40 24.26 6.44
C THR A 511 -2.36 23.11 6.70
N LEU A 512 -1.96 22.20 7.58
CA LEU A 512 -2.80 21.11 8.07
C LEU A 512 -3.56 21.57 9.31
N LEU A 513 -4.89 21.38 9.32
CA LEU A 513 -5.78 21.65 10.45
C LEU A 513 -6.27 20.33 11.05
N GLY A 514 -5.95 20.07 12.31
CA GLY A 514 -6.42 18.86 13.01
C GLY A 514 -6.05 17.56 12.31
N ASN A 515 -6.99 16.64 12.24
CA ASN A 515 -6.79 15.27 11.74
C ASN A 515 -6.99 15.14 10.22
N GLY A 516 -6.29 15.95 9.42
CA GLY A 516 -6.22 15.73 7.97
C GLY A 516 -6.97 16.72 7.10
N PHE A 517 -7.54 17.81 7.65
CA PHE A 517 -8.00 18.94 6.84
C PHE A 517 -6.81 19.77 6.35
N VAL A 518 -6.82 20.11 5.07
CA VAL A 518 -5.85 21.01 4.46
C VAL A 518 -6.55 22.32 4.16
N PHE A 519 -6.09 23.40 4.81
CA PHE A 519 -6.54 24.76 4.53
C PHE A 519 -5.47 25.52 3.74
N GLY A 520 -5.89 26.24 2.71
CA GLY A 520 -5.01 27.07 1.90
C GLY A 520 -5.61 28.41 1.51
N LEU A 521 -4.70 29.36 1.32
CA LEU A 521 -4.98 30.72 0.82
C LEU A 521 -4.00 31.04 -0.31
N GLY A 522 -4.45 31.73 -1.35
CA GLY A 522 -3.55 32.09 -2.44
C GLY A 522 -4.07 33.20 -3.34
N ALA A 523 -3.18 33.61 -4.23
CA ALA A 523 -3.48 34.49 -5.36
C ALA A 523 -3.48 33.67 -6.65
N GLU A 524 -4.41 33.97 -7.53
CA GLU A 524 -4.58 33.29 -8.82
C GLU A 524 -4.61 34.32 -9.95
N HIS A 525 -3.82 34.04 -10.98
CA HIS A 525 -4.02 34.63 -12.31
C HIS A 525 -4.60 33.57 -13.22
N ARG A 526 -5.76 33.86 -13.84
CA ARG A 526 -6.43 32.95 -14.76
C ARG A 526 -6.64 33.64 -16.10
N LYS A 527 -6.18 33.01 -17.18
CA LYS A 527 -6.50 33.42 -18.57
C LYS A 527 -7.46 32.41 -19.14
N VAL A 528 -8.64 32.87 -19.53
CA VAL A 528 -9.67 32.06 -20.20
C VAL A 528 -9.85 32.56 -21.59
N GLN A 529 -9.89 31.67 -22.55
CA GLN A 529 -10.39 31.89 -23.89
C GLN A 529 -11.45 30.83 -24.15
N PHE A 530 -12.63 31.25 -24.56
CA PHE A 530 -13.77 30.41 -24.86
C PHE A 530 -14.40 30.85 -26.15
N ASP A 531 -14.28 30.04 -27.19
CA ASP A 531 -14.82 30.28 -28.52
C ASP A 531 -15.87 29.20 -28.80
N ALA A 532 -17.09 29.64 -29.14
CA ALA A 532 -18.18 28.75 -29.50
C ALA A 532 -18.81 29.20 -30.81
N GLU A 533 -18.84 28.31 -31.78
CA GLU A 533 -19.46 28.58 -33.10
C GLU A 533 -20.65 27.67 -33.30
N GLN A 534 -21.82 28.26 -33.53
CA GLN A 534 -23.02 27.51 -33.84
C GLN A 534 -23.44 27.79 -35.29
N ILE A 535 -23.56 26.69 -36.04
CA ILE A 535 -24.01 26.74 -37.43
C ILE A 535 -25.54 26.55 -37.44
N TYR A 536 -26.31 27.60 -37.76
CA TYR A 536 -27.77 27.55 -37.85
C TYR A 536 -28.27 27.10 -39.23
N SER A 537 -27.57 27.51 -40.29
CA SER A 537 -27.84 27.11 -41.66
C SER A 537 -26.58 27.32 -42.52
N VAL A 538 -26.62 26.94 -43.81
CA VAL A 538 -25.49 27.10 -44.72
C VAL A 538 -25.05 28.60 -44.87
N SER A 539 -25.91 29.55 -44.43
CA SER A 539 -25.65 31.00 -44.54
C SER A 539 -25.69 31.75 -43.20
N ALA A 540 -25.92 31.09 -42.06
CA ALA A 540 -26.01 31.75 -40.76
C ALA A 540 -25.15 31.02 -39.70
N ILE A 541 -24.13 31.72 -39.22
CA ILE A 541 -23.24 31.29 -38.14
C ILE A 541 -23.38 32.28 -37.00
N ALA A 542 -23.69 31.82 -35.80
CA ALA A 542 -23.53 32.61 -34.57
C ALA A 542 -22.24 32.21 -33.87
N SER A 543 -21.39 33.17 -33.60
CA SER A 543 -20.15 32.96 -32.88
C SER A 543 -20.16 33.73 -31.55
N TYR A 544 -19.66 33.09 -30.51
CA TYR A 544 -19.40 33.73 -29.24
C TYR A 544 -17.91 33.54 -28.95
N SER A 545 -17.21 34.63 -28.63
CA SER A 545 -15.80 34.60 -28.26
C SER A 545 -15.58 35.43 -26.99
N GLU A 546 -14.95 34.83 -26.01
CA GLU A 546 -14.54 35.51 -24.78
C GLU A 546 -13.06 35.22 -24.52
N LYS A 547 -12.24 36.27 -24.42
CA LYS A 547 -10.82 36.19 -24.08
C LYS A 547 -10.50 37.18 -23.01
N LYS A 548 -10.27 36.70 -21.77
CA LYS A 548 -10.05 37.55 -20.60
C LYS A 548 -9.00 36.99 -19.67
N HIS A 549 -8.35 37.89 -18.95
CA HIS A 549 -7.47 37.60 -17.84
C HIS A 549 -8.17 38.05 -16.56
N PHE A 550 -8.06 37.19 -15.51
CA PHE A 550 -8.63 37.49 -14.21
C PHE A 550 -7.52 37.38 -13.14
N GLY A 551 -7.56 38.32 -12.18
CA GLY A 551 -6.81 38.26 -10.95
C GLY A 551 -7.76 37.96 -9.80
N SER A 552 -7.54 36.92 -9.06
CA SER A 552 -8.38 36.53 -7.93
C SER A 552 -7.57 36.18 -6.69
N LEU A 553 -8.18 36.33 -5.51
CA LEU A 553 -7.75 35.72 -4.28
C LEU A 553 -8.61 34.47 -4.06
N TYR A 554 -8.00 33.38 -3.64
CA TYR A 554 -8.76 32.17 -3.40
C TYR A 554 -8.39 31.52 -2.06
N SER A 555 -9.36 30.79 -1.52
CA SER A 555 -9.15 29.94 -0.36
C SER A 555 -9.78 28.56 -0.58
N TYR A 556 -9.24 27.56 0.06
CA TYR A 556 -9.79 26.22 0.02
C TYR A 556 -9.64 25.49 1.34
N LEU A 557 -10.58 24.57 1.59
CA LEU A 557 -10.54 23.61 2.67
C LEU A 557 -10.83 22.23 2.09
N LYS A 558 -9.91 21.27 2.29
CA LYS A 558 -10.00 19.93 1.74
C LYS A 558 -9.79 18.88 2.81
N TYR A 559 -10.57 17.80 2.72
CA TYR A 559 -10.42 16.58 3.53
C TYR A 559 -10.75 15.39 2.65
N ASP A 560 -9.96 14.34 2.73
CA ASP A 560 -10.19 13.13 1.96
C ASP A 560 -9.76 11.91 2.79
N SER A 561 -10.71 11.08 3.15
CA SER A 561 -10.46 9.82 3.86
C SER A 561 -10.95 8.59 3.09
N PHE A 562 -11.22 8.72 1.78
CA PHE A 562 -11.57 7.60 0.93
C PHE A 562 -10.43 6.57 0.88
N ASP A 563 -10.78 5.31 0.97
CA ASP A 563 -9.86 4.18 0.84
C ASP A 563 -9.41 3.95 -0.61
N ASN A 564 -10.27 4.25 -1.59
CA ASN A 564 -10.00 4.20 -3.03
C ASN A 564 -10.52 5.48 -3.69
N SER A 565 -9.81 6.02 -4.67
CA SER A 565 -10.18 7.27 -5.33
C SER A 565 -11.28 7.09 -6.38
N PHE A 566 -11.37 5.92 -7.00
CA PHE A 566 -12.31 5.61 -8.08
C PHE A 566 -13.53 4.85 -7.57
N PHE A 567 -13.33 3.87 -6.70
CA PHE A 567 -14.36 2.99 -6.12
C PHE A 567 -14.29 3.01 -4.59
N PRO A 568 -14.57 4.15 -3.94
CA PRO A 568 -14.46 4.24 -2.50
C PRO A 568 -15.50 3.35 -1.81
N SER A 569 -15.02 2.46 -0.91
CA SER A 569 -15.88 1.60 -0.12
C SER A 569 -16.23 2.22 1.22
N LYS A 570 -15.37 3.09 1.75
CA LYS A 570 -15.55 3.78 3.04
C LYS A 570 -14.82 5.11 3.08
N GLY A 571 -15.34 6.04 3.88
CA GLY A 571 -14.69 7.32 4.15
C GLY A 571 -15.53 8.52 3.76
N VAL A 572 -14.94 9.69 3.89
CA VAL A 572 -15.55 10.99 3.63
C VAL A 572 -14.60 11.80 2.75
N PHE A 573 -15.16 12.44 1.76
CA PHE A 573 -14.50 13.46 0.95
C PHE A 573 -15.18 14.80 1.16
N PHE A 574 -14.41 15.84 1.41
CA PHE A 574 -14.86 17.22 1.51
C PHE A 574 -13.90 18.13 0.75
N ASN A 575 -14.44 18.99 -0.10
CA ASN A 575 -13.66 19.99 -0.81
C ASN A 575 -14.50 21.25 -0.98
N THR A 576 -14.02 22.37 -0.47
CA THR A 576 -14.63 23.68 -0.71
C THR A 576 -13.57 24.66 -1.18
N GLN A 577 -13.94 25.50 -2.15
CA GLN A 577 -13.08 26.54 -2.70
C GLN A 577 -13.90 27.81 -2.94
N PHE A 578 -13.32 28.94 -2.57
CA PHE A 578 -13.84 30.27 -2.84
C PHE A 578 -12.83 31.07 -3.64
N ASN A 579 -13.29 31.75 -4.71
CA ASN A 579 -12.47 32.61 -5.53
C ASN A 579 -13.10 34.01 -5.58
N LEU A 580 -12.40 35.03 -5.08
CA LEU A 580 -12.78 36.45 -5.20
C LEU A 580 -12.09 37.03 -6.42
N TYR A 581 -12.80 37.20 -7.49
CA TYR A 581 -12.35 37.85 -8.72
C TYR A 581 -12.36 39.36 -8.54
N ALA A 582 -11.18 39.96 -8.44
CA ALA A 582 -11.00 41.36 -8.11
C ALA A 582 -10.54 42.20 -9.31
N LEU A 583 -9.90 41.59 -10.29
CA LEU A 583 -9.30 42.22 -11.46
C LEU A 583 -9.68 41.48 -12.74
N ALA A 584 -9.91 42.22 -13.83
CA ALA A 584 -10.04 41.68 -15.17
C ALA A 584 -9.25 42.53 -16.18
N ALA A 585 -8.68 41.89 -17.20
CA ALA A 585 -7.97 42.55 -18.30
C ALA A 585 -8.35 41.87 -19.64
N PRO A 586 -8.45 42.60 -20.77
CA PRO A 586 -8.28 44.04 -20.88
C PRO A 586 -9.27 44.77 -19.97
N ASN A 587 -8.93 46.02 -19.60
CA ASN A 587 -9.69 46.80 -18.64
C ASN A 587 -11.14 46.96 -19.16
N ASP A 588 -12.05 46.20 -18.57
CA ASP A 588 -13.49 46.21 -18.93
C ASP A 588 -14.19 47.13 -17.94
N ALA A 589 -14.59 48.32 -18.39
CA ALA A 589 -15.36 49.27 -17.58
C ALA A 589 -16.66 48.69 -17.00
N ASN A 590 -17.09 47.54 -17.52
CA ASN A 590 -18.26 46.82 -17.05
C ASN A 590 -17.92 45.64 -16.12
N PHE A 591 -16.66 45.43 -15.80
CA PHE A 591 -16.29 44.36 -14.87
C PHE A 591 -16.66 44.71 -13.43
N ASN A 592 -17.56 43.94 -12.88
CA ASN A 592 -17.89 44.01 -11.45
C ASN A 592 -17.17 42.91 -10.71
N LYS A 593 -16.64 43.22 -9.54
CA LYS A 593 -16.06 42.19 -8.63
C LYS A 593 -17.14 41.21 -8.22
N PHE A 594 -16.80 39.93 -8.20
CA PHE A 594 -17.70 38.86 -7.79
C PHE A 594 -16.92 37.72 -7.13
N THR A 595 -17.63 36.87 -6.40
CA THR A 595 -17.06 35.70 -5.75
C THR A 595 -17.75 34.45 -6.27
N THR A 596 -16.97 33.40 -6.56
CA THR A 596 -17.53 32.07 -6.79
C THR A 596 -17.16 31.17 -5.63
N GLY A 597 -18.11 30.35 -5.18
CA GLY A 597 -17.91 29.31 -4.19
C GLY A 597 -18.36 27.97 -4.74
N LYS A 598 -17.56 26.92 -4.53
CA LYS A 598 -17.90 25.54 -4.88
C LYS A 598 -17.61 24.64 -3.72
N THR A 599 -18.57 23.81 -3.32
CA THR A 599 -18.43 22.85 -2.22
C THR A 599 -18.90 21.47 -2.67
N GLU A 600 -18.13 20.45 -2.38
CA GLU A 600 -18.44 19.03 -2.59
C GLU A 600 -18.24 18.26 -1.28
N ILE A 601 -19.24 17.43 -0.91
CA ILE A 601 -19.18 16.52 0.21
C ILE A 601 -19.64 15.16 -0.29
N SER A 602 -18.90 14.09 0.00
CA SER A 602 -19.27 12.72 -0.38
C SER A 602 -18.97 11.75 0.75
N PHE A 603 -19.87 10.80 0.96
CA PHE A 603 -19.78 9.75 1.98
C PHE A 603 -19.79 8.40 1.27
N ALA A 604 -18.78 7.57 1.50
CA ALA A 604 -18.76 6.18 1.09
C ALA A 604 -19.01 5.30 2.31
N ILE A 605 -20.03 4.44 2.23
CA ILE A 605 -20.54 3.63 3.34
C ILE A 605 -20.61 2.18 2.89
N PRO A 606 -19.92 1.25 3.55
CA PRO A 606 -20.08 -0.18 3.31
C PRO A 606 -21.42 -0.64 3.87
N ILE A 607 -22.25 -1.26 3.04
CA ILE A 607 -23.55 -1.83 3.44
C ILE A 607 -23.39 -3.33 3.78
N LEU A 608 -22.70 -4.05 2.92
CA LEU A 608 -22.36 -5.47 3.05
C LEU A 608 -20.92 -5.69 2.57
N PRO A 609 -20.31 -6.86 2.81
CA PRO A 609 -18.89 -7.12 2.45
C PRO A 609 -18.53 -6.87 0.97
N ARG A 610 -19.51 -6.87 0.05
CA ARG A 610 -19.32 -6.64 -1.38
C ARG A 610 -20.27 -5.59 -1.96
N LEU A 611 -20.96 -4.86 -1.10
CA LEU A 611 -21.94 -3.87 -1.50
C LEU A 611 -21.68 -2.55 -0.75
N ASN A 612 -21.32 -1.52 -1.49
CA ASN A 612 -21.04 -0.19 -0.97
C ASN A 612 -22.00 0.82 -1.56
N THR A 613 -22.21 1.92 -0.86
CA THR A 613 -22.94 3.06 -1.41
C THR A 613 -22.15 4.35 -1.22
N ARG A 614 -22.24 5.24 -2.20
CA ARG A 614 -21.69 6.60 -2.13
C ARG A 614 -22.78 7.61 -2.35
N ILE A 615 -22.91 8.55 -1.42
CA ILE A 615 -23.82 9.69 -1.53
C ILE A 615 -22.98 10.96 -1.56
N GLY A 616 -23.20 11.80 -2.57
CA GLY A 616 -22.49 13.05 -2.77
C GLY A 616 -23.45 14.23 -2.88
N PHE A 617 -23.05 15.35 -2.29
CA PHE A 617 -23.72 16.64 -2.39
C PHE A 617 -22.73 17.66 -2.94
N GLU A 618 -23.14 18.44 -3.91
CA GLU A 618 -22.30 19.46 -4.52
C GLU A 618 -23.12 20.73 -4.77
N GLY A 619 -22.53 21.88 -4.49
CA GLY A 619 -23.16 23.16 -4.76
C GLY A 619 -22.15 24.19 -5.26
N GLY A 620 -22.60 25.01 -6.18
CA GLY A 620 -21.89 26.19 -6.69
C GLY A 620 -22.71 27.44 -6.52
N VAL A 621 -22.06 28.54 -6.12
CA VAL A 621 -22.68 29.83 -5.93
C VAL A 621 -21.81 30.95 -6.52
N THR A 622 -22.42 31.88 -7.24
CA THR A 622 -21.82 33.15 -7.68
C THR A 622 -22.47 34.27 -6.91
N ILE A 623 -21.70 35.00 -6.12
CA ILE A 623 -22.13 36.14 -5.32
C ILE A 623 -21.63 37.41 -6.01
N GLY A 624 -22.56 38.31 -6.36
CA GLY A 624 -22.29 39.53 -7.11
C GLY A 624 -22.76 39.45 -8.57
N ASN A 625 -22.60 40.52 -9.31
CA ASN A 625 -23.10 40.62 -10.68
C ASN A 625 -22.01 40.29 -11.70
N SER A 626 -21.76 38.98 -11.90
CA SER A 626 -20.86 38.50 -12.96
C SER A 626 -21.56 38.61 -14.31
N LYS A 627 -20.85 39.18 -15.28
CA LYS A 627 -21.22 39.18 -16.71
C LYS A 627 -20.31 38.26 -17.54
N THR A 628 -19.58 37.37 -16.89
CA THR A 628 -18.55 36.50 -17.49
C THR A 628 -19.08 35.07 -17.56
N TYR A 629 -19.54 34.65 -18.74
CA TYR A 629 -20.14 33.32 -18.92
C TYR A 629 -19.13 32.18 -18.77
N SER A 630 -17.85 32.38 -19.16
CA SER A 630 -16.81 31.37 -19.06
C SER A 630 -16.49 30.95 -17.62
N LEU A 631 -16.90 31.74 -16.62
CA LEU A 631 -16.74 31.45 -15.21
C LEU A 631 -18.03 30.97 -14.52
N ASP A 632 -19.14 30.84 -15.24
CA ASP A 632 -20.34 30.18 -14.76
C ASP A 632 -20.09 28.70 -14.52
N PHE A 633 -20.92 28.05 -13.71
CA PHE A 633 -20.80 26.59 -13.47
C PHE A 633 -21.46 25.83 -14.62
N PHE A 634 -20.78 24.74 -15.00
CA PHE A 634 -21.26 23.84 -16.06
C PHE A 634 -21.38 22.43 -15.53
N LEU A 635 -22.53 21.78 -15.83
CA LEU A 635 -22.77 20.38 -15.49
C LEU A 635 -22.96 19.54 -16.76
N GLY A 636 -22.61 18.26 -16.69
CA GLY A 636 -22.75 17.26 -17.77
C GLY A 636 -21.55 16.29 -17.83
N GLY A 637 -21.61 15.26 -18.66
CA GLY A 637 -20.52 14.29 -18.80
C GLY A 637 -20.16 13.55 -17.50
N TYR A 638 -18.90 13.10 -17.36
CA TYR A 638 -18.52 12.28 -16.20
C TYR A 638 -17.09 12.48 -15.68
N ASN A 639 -16.22 13.21 -16.35
CA ASN A 639 -14.85 13.46 -15.94
C ASN A 639 -14.73 14.71 -15.08
N LYS A 640 -14.09 14.62 -13.90
CA LYS A 640 -13.98 15.72 -12.93
C LYS A 640 -12.83 16.72 -13.20
N ASN A 641 -11.85 16.39 -14.04
CA ASN A 641 -10.56 17.11 -14.05
C ASN A 641 -10.40 18.15 -15.17
N VAL A 642 -11.46 18.54 -15.88
CA VAL A 642 -11.35 19.44 -17.03
C VAL A 642 -11.16 20.89 -16.57
N PHE A 643 -12.18 21.51 -15.98
CA PHE A 643 -12.16 22.91 -15.49
C PHE A 643 -12.60 22.98 -14.03
N SER A 644 -12.18 24.00 -13.30
CA SER A 644 -12.55 24.19 -11.88
C SER A 644 -14.04 24.46 -11.66
N ASN A 645 -14.69 25.10 -12.61
CA ASN A 645 -16.11 25.44 -12.58
C ASN A 645 -17.02 24.41 -13.28
N TYR A 646 -16.48 23.21 -13.56
CA TYR A 646 -17.22 22.11 -14.16
C TYR A 646 -17.57 21.04 -13.11
N SER A 647 -18.73 20.40 -13.28
CA SER A 647 -19.20 19.26 -12.47
C SER A 647 -19.77 18.14 -13.34
N PRO A 648 -19.34 16.89 -13.17
CA PRO A 648 -19.94 15.74 -13.87
C PRO A 648 -21.41 15.59 -13.53
N PHE A 649 -22.24 15.23 -14.54
CA PHE A 649 -23.65 14.97 -14.36
C PHE A 649 -24.13 13.93 -15.38
N TYR A 650 -24.50 12.76 -14.90
CA TYR A 650 -24.90 11.62 -15.74
C TYR A 650 -26.20 11.90 -16.49
N GLY A 651 -26.34 11.35 -17.69
CA GLY A 651 -27.51 11.53 -18.54
C GLY A 651 -27.46 12.79 -19.44
N TYR A 652 -26.44 13.62 -19.24
CA TYR A 652 -26.23 14.87 -20.02
C TYR A 652 -24.83 14.85 -20.65
N ASP A 653 -24.72 15.45 -21.83
CA ASP A 653 -23.42 15.65 -22.48
C ASP A 653 -22.61 16.75 -21.76
N PHE A 654 -21.35 16.85 -22.08
CA PHE A 654 -20.44 17.86 -21.51
C PHE A 654 -20.98 19.31 -21.74
N LEU A 655 -20.85 20.17 -20.72
CA LEU A 655 -21.30 21.56 -20.71
C LEU A 655 -22.80 21.78 -21.01
N SER A 656 -23.64 20.76 -20.88
CA SER A 656 -25.06 20.84 -21.28
C SER A 656 -25.90 21.73 -20.39
N ILE A 657 -25.54 21.92 -19.14
CA ILE A 657 -26.27 22.75 -18.17
C ILE A 657 -25.33 23.82 -17.68
N GLY A 658 -25.62 25.08 -17.96
CA GLY A 658 -24.87 26.24 -17.52
C GLY A 658 -25.69 27.13 -16.59
N ALA A 659 -25.14 27.52 -15.42
CA ALA A 659 -25.78 28.41 -14.48
C ALA A 659 -24.78 29.10 -13.55
N LYS A 660 -25.19 30.26 -12.98
CA LYS A 660 -24.41 30.93 -11.92
C LYS A 660 -24.45 30.19 -10.58
N ASN A 661 -25.54 29.47 -10.35
CA ASN A 661 -25.75 28.74 -9.10
C ASN A 661 -26.32 27.35 -9.38
N TYR A 662 -25.92 26.33 -8.60
CA TYR A 662 -26.49 25.00 -8.69
C TYR A 662 -26.42 24.27 -7.37
N LEU A 663 -27.30 23.28 -7.21
CA LEU A 663 -27.25 22.23 -6.20
C LEU A 663 -27.39 20.90 -6.92
N LYS A 664 -26.56 19.94 -6.53
CA LYS A 664 -26.51 18.58 -7.10
C LYS A 664 -26.41 17.56 -6.01
N THR A 665 -27.13 16.45 -6.16
CA THR A 665 -26.99 15.24 -5.35
C THR A 665 -26.67 14.07 -6.26
N GLU A 666 -25.73 13.24 -5.86
CA GLU A 666 -25.32 12.02 -6.55
C GLU A 666 -25.47 10.82 -5.62
N TRP A 667 -25.95 9.72 -6.15
CA TRP A 667 -26.04 8.45 -5.46
C TRP A 667 -25.45 7.35 -6.35
N VAL A 668 -24.51 6.58 -5.82
CA VAL A 668 -23.86 5.46 -6.49
C VAL A 668 -23.95 4.24 -5.59
N ILE A 669 -24.43 3.13 -6.13
CA ILE A 669 -24.38 1.81 -5.50
C ILE A 669 -23.35 1.00 -6.28
N ASP A 670 -22.35 0.46 -5.55
CA ASP A 670 -21.27 -0.36 -6.08
C ASP A 670 -21.34 -1.77 -5.51
N PHE A 671 -21.61 -2.73 -6.38
CA PHE A 671 -21.59 -4.16 -6.06
C PHE A 671 -20.36 -4.83 -6.68
N GLN A 672 -19.58 -5.54 -5.87
CA GLN A 672 -18.35 -6.23 -6.28
C GLN A 672 -18.61 -7.77 -6.43
N PRO A 673 -19.03 -8.25 -7.61
CA PRO A 673 -19.25 -9.70 -7.81
C PRO A 673 -17.97 -10.52 -7.63
N PHE A 674 -16.85 -9.95 -8.08
CA PHE A 674 -15.50 -10.52 -7.96
C PHE A 674 -14.52 -9.46 -7.51
N LYS A 675 -13.35 -9.85 -7.01
CA LYS A 675 -12.25 -8.93 -6.66
C LYS A 675 -11.90 -8.06 -7.88
N LYS A 676 -11.83 -6.72 -7.70
CA LYS A 676 -11.54 -5.71 -8.74
C LYS A 676 -12.63 -5.53 -9.83
N HIS A 677 -13.81 -6.11 -9.68
CA HIS A 677 -14.92 -5.96 -10.62
C HIS A 677 -16.09 -5.25 -9.95
N HIS A 678 -16.68 -4.27 -10.60
CA HIS A 678 -17.69 -3.39 -10.04
C HIS A 678 -18.90 -3.32 -10.97
N LEU A 679 -20.09 -3.55 -10.43
CA LEU A 679 -21.37 -3.26 -11.06
C LEU A 679 -21.94 -2.02 -10.38
N LEU A 680 -22.17 -0.96 -11.15
CA LEU A 680 -22.55 0.35 -10.65
C LEU A 680 -24.01 0.66 -11.03
N LEU A 681 -24.78 1.12 -10.05
CA LEU A 681 -26.03 1.83 -10.27
C LEU A 681 -25.79 3.31 -9.94
N LEU A 682 -26.16 4.17 -10.85
CA LEU A 682 -25.87 5.61 -10.82
C LEU A 682 -27.17 6.39 -10.83
N ALA A 683 -27.29 7.38 -9.97
CA ALA A 683 -28.38 8.35 -10.00
C ALA A 683 -27.84 9.72 -9.60
N ASN A 684 -28.29 10.77 -10.26
CA ASN A 684 -28.03 12.13 -9.86
C ASN A 684 -29.22 13.04 -10.19
N VAL A 685 -29.38 14.05 -9.37
CA VAL A 685 -30.38 15.13 -9.56
C VAL A 685 -29.72 16.46 -9.33
N ALA A 686 -30.14 17.48 -10.08
CA ALA A 686 -29.65 18.84 -9.92
C ALA A 686 -30.74 19.88 -10.13
N LYS A 687 -30.52 21.02 -9.49
CA LYS A 687 -31.20 22.28 -9.78
C LYS A 687 -30.15 23.33 -10.12
N ALA A 688 -30.33 24.03 -11.22
CA ALA A 688 -29.37 25.00 -11.71
C ALA A 688 -30.12 26.21 -12.22
N ASP A 689 -29.86 27.39 -11.64
CA ASP A 689 -30.51 28.65 -11.99
C ASP A 689 -29.62 29.86 -11.64
N ASN A 690 -29.76 30.96 -12.34
CA ASN A 690 -28.96 32.16 -12.06
C ASN A 690 -29.35 32.85 -10.74
N ASN A 691 -30.61 32.70 -10.29
CA ASN A 691 -31.16 33.33 -9.09
C ASN A 691 -31.59 32.31 -8.03
N LEU A 692 -30.99 31.11 -8.03
CA LEU A 692 -31.40 29.98 -7.23
C LEU A 692 -31.57 30.31 -5.73
N PHE A 693 -30.65 31.07 -5.15
CA PHE A 693 -30.67 31.42 -3.73
C PHE A 693 -31.41 32.70 -3.40
N GLU A 694 -31.63 33.60 -4.37
CA GLU A 694 -32.37 34.86 -4.15
C GLU A 694 -33.88 34.64 -4.07
N SER A 695 -34.40 33.67 -4.79
CA SER A 695 -35.84 33.41 -4.93
C SER A 695 -36.34 32.20 -4.15
N PHE A 696 -35.54 31.60 -3.26
CA PHE A 696 -35.82 30.34 -2.56
C PHE A 696 -36.27 29.20 -3.50
N GLN A 697 -35.88 29.26 -4.78
CA GLN A 697 -36.22 28.24 -5.78
C GLN A 697 -35.61 26.87 -5.47
N TRP A 698 -34.63 26.82 -4.59
CA TRP A 698 -33.98 25.57 -4.17
C TRP A 698 -34.94 24.60 -3.43
N GLU A 699 -36.04 25.07 -2.84
CA GLU A 699 -37.07 24.26 -2.20
C GLU A 699 -37.93 23.46 -3.20
N LYS A 700 -37.93 23.82 -4.48
CA LYS A 700 -38.64 23.08 -5.51
C LYS A 700 -37.87 21.82 -5.91
N TYR A 701 -38.59 20.87 -6.48
CA TYR A 701 -37.97 19.63 -7.03
C TYR A 701 -36.85 19.95 -8.04
N PRO A 702 -35.86 19.02 -8.19
CA PRO A 702 -34.78 19.22 -9.15
C PRO A 702 -35.33 19.35 -10.58
N ASP A 703 -34.65 20.20 -11.38
CA ASP A 703 -35.00 20.42 -12.77
C ASP A 703 -34.36 19.39 -13.71
N TYR A 704 -33.29 18.74 -13.24
CA TYR A 704 -32.50 17.83 -14.04
C TYR A 704 -32.29 16.52 -13.26
N SER A 705 -32.44 15.38 -13.97
CA SER A 705 -32.19 14.08 -13.43
C SER A 705 -31.42 13.17 -14.41
N GLY A 706 -30.63 12.26 -13.88
CA GLY A 706 -29.86 11.31 -14.67
C GLY A 706 -29.68 10.01 -13.93
N TYR A 707 -29.81 8.91 -14.66
CA TYR A 707 -29.68 7.55 -14.15
C TYR A 707 -28.70 6.78 -15.01
N GLY A 708 -28.11 5.72 -14.47
CA GLY A 708 -27.20 4.91 -15.27
C GLY A 708 -26.86 3.57 -14.61
N ILE A 709 -26.33 2.71 -15.45
CA ILE A 709 -25.70 1.45 -15.05
C ILE A 709 -24.30 1.42 -15.60
N GLY A 710 -23.39 0.81 -14.86
CA GLY A 710 -22.00 0.70 -15.28
C GLY A 710 -21.37 -0.62 -14.88
N TYR A 711 -20.37 -1.01 -15.65
CA TYR A 711 -19.45 -2.07 -15.32
C TYR A 711 -18.03 -1.55 -15.37
N SER A 712 -17.25 -1.85 -14.35
CA SER A 712 -15.88 -1.35 -14.22
C SER A 712 -14.95 -2.43 -13.72
N ILE A 713 -13.67 -2.35 -14.12
CA ILE A 713 -12.60 -3.24 -13.70
C ILE A 713 -11.42 -2.41 -13.24
N GLU A 714 -10.86 -2.71 -12.06
CA GLU A 714 -9.59 -2.14 -11.62
C GLU A 714 -8.44 -2.86 -12.32
N SER A 715 -7.77 -2.16 -13.24
CA SER A 715 -6.63 -2.69 -13.98
C SER A 715 -5.31 -2.04 -13.56
N PHE A 716 -4.20 -2.58 -14.03
CA PHE A 716 -2.88 -1.98 -13.90
C PHE A 716 -2.79 -0.59 -14.55
N LEU A 717 -3.50 -0.37 -15.65
CA LEU A 717 -3.53 0.93 -16.34
C LEU A 717 -4.44 1.97 -15.66
N GLY A 718 -5.17 1.56 -14.63
CA GLY A 718 -6.23 2.32 -13.99
C GLY A 718 -7.61 1.69 -14.23
N PRO A 719 -8.70 2.40 -13.89
CA PRO A 719 -10.05 1.88 -14.11
C PRO A 719 -10.37 1.74 -15.60
N ILE A 720 -10.99 0.61 -15.97
CA ILE A 720 -11.63 0.41 -17.27
C ILE A 720 -13.13 0.44 -17.01
N GLU A 721 -13.84 1.40 -17.59
CA GLU A 721 -15.24 1.65 -17.27
C GLU A 721 -16.09 1.71 -18.53
N LEU A 722 -17.24 1.07 -18.48
CA LEU A 722 -18.32 1.20 -19.45
C LEU A 722 -19.61 1.55 -18.72
N LYS A 723 -20.20 2.71 -19.01
CA LYS A 723 -21.43 3.17 -18.38
C LYS A 723 -22.44 3.54 -19.46
N CYS A 724 -23.70 3.18 -19.23
CA CYS A 724 -24.84 3.65 -20.01
C CYS A 724 -25.69 4.55 -19.11
N THR A 725 -25.86 5.81 -19.48
CA THR A 725 -26.59 6.80 -18.71
C THR A 725 -27.76 7.34 -19.50
N TYR A 726 -28.83 7.72 -18.81
CA TYR A 726 -30.08 8.21 -19.38
C TYR A 726 -30.65 9.36 -18.57
N SER A 727 -31.22 10.36 -19.26
CA SER A 727 -31.99 11.43 -18.64
C SER A 727 -33.43 11.41 -19.19
N PRO A 728 -34.46 11.42 -18.32
CA PRO A 728 -35.87 11.51 -18.74
C PRO A 728 -36.19 12.81 -19.49
N GLU A 729 -35.49 13.90 -19.17
CA GLU A 729 -35.71 15.24 -19.76
C GLU A 729 -35.21 15.28 -21.21
N ILE A 730 -34.05 14.65 -21.48
CA ILE A 730 -33.45 14.61 -22.83
C ILE A 730 -33.97 13.41 -23.64
N ARG A 731 -34.39 12.33 -22.95
CA ARG A 731 -34.86 11.05 -23.52
C ARG A 731 -33.85 10.36 -24.44
N GLN A 732 -32.59 10.46 -24.10
CA GLN A 732 -31.48 9.82 -24.83
C GLN A 732 -30.55 9.08 -23.89
N ALA A 733 -30.06 7.94 -24.35
CA ALA A 733 -28.99 7.19 -23.67
C ALA A 733 -27.64 7.69 -24.14
N ILE A 734 -26.69 7.84 -23.20
CA ILE A 734 -25.30 8.24 -23.47
C ILE A 734 -24.39 7.13 -22.96
N TRP A 735 -23.57 6.61 -23.85
CA TRP A 735 -22.52 5.66 -23.51
C TRP A 735 -21.25 6.40 -23.15
N LEU A 736 -20.68 6.04 -22.00
CA LEU A 736 -19.45 6.58 -21.46
C LEU A 736 -18.45 5.45 -21.35
N PHE A 737 -17.27 5.68 -21.91
CA PHE A 737 -16.18 4.73 -21.90
C PHE A 737 -14.92 5.40 -21.37
N ASN A 738 -14.19 4.68 -20.51
CA ASN A 738 -12.94 5.14 -19.92
C ASN A 738 -11.93 4.00 -19.80
N ILE A 739 -10.68 4.26 -20.13
CA ILE A 739 -9.53 3.42 -19.84
C ILE A 739 -8.45 4.30 -19.21
N GLY A 740 -7.94 3.90 -18.07
CA GLY A 740 -6.83 4.56 -17.42
C GLY A 740 -7.23 5.57 -16.36
N TYR A 741 -6.22 6.13 -15.71
CA TYR A 741 -6.39 7.16 -14.69
C TYR A 741 -6.78 8.50 -15.31
N TRP A 742 -7.61 9.27 -14.64
CA TRP A 742 -7.97 10.61 -15.07
C TRP A 742 -6.90 11.63 -14.66
N PHE A 743 -6.34 12.37 -15.62
CA PHE A 743 -5.34 13.39 -15.41
C PHE A 743 -5.57 14.65 -16.26
#